data_976ebb13356d2111639870be6cfe2218
#
_entry.id   976ebb13356d2111639870be6cfe2218
#
_cell.length_a   1.000
_cell.length_b   1.000
_cell.length_c   1.000
_cell.angle_alpha   90.00
_cell.angle_beta   90.00
_cell.angle_gamma   90.00
#
_symmetry.space_group_name_H-M   'P 1'
#
loop_
_entity.id
_entity.type
_entity.pdbx_description
1 polymer ?
#
loop_
_entity_poly.entity_id
_entity_poly.type
_entity_poly.pdbx_seq_one_letter_code
_entity_poly.pdbx_strand_id
1 'polypeptide(L)'
;MSLLRDPNRKFIFAEMAFFRRWWLLQSGEIQAAVKKLVAAGQLEFVNGGWCMHDEAATHYVDMIDQTTLGHALIKCNFNVTPRAGWQIDPFGHSAVQAYLLGAELGFDSLHFARIDYQDRAKRKDDKSLEVIWRGSKTFGSSSQIFTNAFPKHYSAPDGFNFEVSGDFEPVQDEPLLFDNNVQKRVNDFIDAALTQANVTRTNHIMWTMGDDFQYQYAESWFKQMDKLIHYVNRDGRVNALYSTPSIYTDAKMAANVSWPLKTDDYFPYADGGDSYWTGYFTSRPALKGYIRSLSGYYLAARQLEFLAGRQTKGPNTFSLGDALGIAQHHDAVTGTAKQHTTNDYEKRLAIGALEAEAVVTSALSRLTSTTSNCTKPTSIFSQCPLLNISYCPATENIPSTKSLVVVAYNPLGWNRTDVIKIPVKDVNFVVQDNNGNTIEAQFIEFNNVTSNIRSFYTEAYLGISPQDVPKYWLIFQAAVLPLGWNTYFITETSEKGGYVSVVDTPQNDTIEIGPGNLKMSFSLQSGQLKRVTNSRTGINLPIQQSYLWYGSGADNQPSGAYIFHPDGAPPVIVSRSVPIKVIRGPLVDEVHQQFNPWIYQVTRLYKEKEHAEFEFIIGPIPTDDGVGKEVITRITADMATNKVFYTDSNGRDFLKRVRDYREDWPLQVTQPVAGNYYPLNLGMFTTDSKTELSILVDRATGGASIKDGQMEIMFHRRMLYDDGRGVGEALDETVCNKTTCQGLAIQGNYYMSVDHIGSGSRWRRTTGQEIYSPLLLAFTHEKQEDYKASHSTRSTTMDPNYSLPLNVALLTLQELDDGCVLLRLAHLYEAGEDVDYSTLTKVELKKLFSSKTIKTINETSLSANQDKSAMKRTPWKVEGGKGSESAIVRGAPVDPSALIVELGPMEIRTFILKF
;
A
#
# COMPACT_ATOMS: atom_id res chain seq x y z
N MET A 1 -15.76 -17.02 28.90
CA MET A 1 -16.67 -17.68 29.90
C MET A 1 -17.92 -18.21 29.21
N SER A 2 -18.61 -17.41 28.37
CA SER A 2 -19.88 -17.85 27.72
C SER A 2 -19.72 -19.08 26.84
N LEU A 3 -18.62 -19.18 26.07
CA LEU A 3 -18.33 -20.36 25.24
C LEU A 3 -18.10 -21.64 26.08
N LEU A 4 -17.54 -21.53 27.28
CA LEU A 4 -17.28 -22.68 28.16
C LEU A 4 -18.54 -23.27 28.79
N ARG A 5 -19.69 -22.54 28.78
CA ARG A 5 -20.95 -22.99 29.35
C ARG A 5 -21.69 -23.98 28.47
N ASP A 6 -21.53 -23.85 27.14
CA ASP A 6 -22.15 -24.73 26.15
C ASP A 6 -21.17 -25.06 25.00
N PRO A 7 -20.88 -26.34 24.76
CA PRO A 7 -19.98 -26.77 23.71
C PRO A 7 -20.50 -26.51 22.29
N ASN A 8 -21.80 -26.24 22.12
CA ASN A 8 -22.39 -25.91 20.82
C ASN A 8 -22.12 -24.47 20.43
N ARG A 9 -21.94 -23.56 21.39
CA ARG A 9 -21.70 -22.12 21.12
C ARG A 9 -20.39 -21.92 20.36
N LYS A 10 -20.44 -21.08 19.32
CA LYS A 10 -19.29 -20.74 18.50
C LYS A 10 -19.07 -19.24 18.42
N PHE A 11 -17.82 -18.85 18.17
CA PHE A 11 -17.42 -17.46 17.99
C PHE A 11 -16.25 -17.37 17.02
N ILE A 12 -16.13 -16.27 16.31
CA ILE A 12 -15.01 -15.99 15.41
C ILE A 12 -14.23 -14.75 15.87
N PHE A 13 -12.94 -14.71 15.55
CA PHE A 13 -12.09 -13.55 15.82
C PHE A 13 -11.14 -13.29 14.65
N ALA A 14 -11.01 -12.02 14.20
CA ALA A 14 -10.32 -11.68 12.95
C ALA A 14 -8.97 -10.95 13.15
N GLU A 15 -8.87 -10.04 14.13
CA GLU A 15 -7.78 -9.05 14.20
C GLU A 15 -6.77 -9.35 15.30
N MET A 16 -5.62 -9.85 14.92
CA MET A 16 -4.62 -10.37 15.85
C MET A 16 -3.85 -9.29 16.63
N ALA A 17 -3.80 -8.05 16.15
CA ALA A 17 -3.20 -6.95 16.91
C ALA A 17 -3.91 -6.71 18.26
N PHE A 18 -5.25 -6.70 18.26
CA PHE A 18 -6.07 -6.56 19.46
C PHE A 18 -6.02 -7.83 20.30
N PHE A 19 -6.13 -9.00 19.66
CA PHE A 19 -6.04 -10.28 20.35
C PHE A 19 -4.71 -10.43 21.10
N ARG A 20 -3.58 -10.07 20.49
CA ARG A 20 -2.25 -10.13 21.14
C ARG A 20 -2.19 -9.25 22.39
N ARG A 21 -2.69 -8.01 22.32
CA ARG A 21 -2.71 -7.08 23.46
C ARG A 21 -3.51 -7.64 24.61
N TRP A 22 -4.67 -8.21 24.33
CA TRP A 22 -5.49 -8.92 25.32
C TRP A 22 -4.79 -10.18 25.83
N TRP A 23 -4.27 -11.03 24.94
CA TRP A 23 -3.62 -12.32 25.25
C TRP A 23 -2.48 -12.20 26.23
N LEU A 24 -1.61 -11.21 26.05
CA LEU A 24 -0.44 -10.98 26.91
C LEU A 24 -0.80 -10.56 28.35
N LEU A 25 -2.02 -10.08 28.58
CA LEU A 25 -2.52 -9.69 29.90
C LEU A 25 -3.24 -10.83 30.63
N GLN A 26 -3.45 -11.97 29.98
CA GLN A 26 -4.22 -13.06 30.56
C GLN A 26 -3.39 -14.00 31.41
N SER A 27 -4.03 -14.56 32.47
CA SER A 27 -3.43 -15.63 33.27
C SER A 27 -3.24 -16.91 32.46
N GLY A 28 -2.33 -17.79 32.90
CA GLY A 28 -2.11 -19.09 32.26
C GLY A 28 -3.39 -19.97 32.22
N GLU A 29 -4.26 -19.85 33.19
CA GLU A 29 -5.55 -20.56 33.23
C GLU A 29 -6.49 -20.10 32.11
N ILE A 30 -6.61 -18.79 31.90
CA ILE A 30 -7.41 -18.22 30.80
C ILE A 30 -6.79 -18.59 29.46
N GLN A 31 -5.48 -18.49 29.32
CA GLN A 31 -4.78 -18.92 28.11
C GLN A 31 -5.02 -20.40 27.80
N ALA A 32 -4.96 -21.29 28.78
CA ALA A 32 -5.26 -22.71 28.63
C ALA A 32 -6.74 -22.96 28.24
N ALA A 33 -7.67 -22.20 28.79
CA ALA A 33 -9.08 -22.28 28.43
C ALA A 33 -9.33 -21.87 26.98
N VAL A 34 -8.71 -20.77 26.52
CA VAL A 34 -8.81 -20.32 25.13
C VAL A 34 -8.21 -21.36 24.16
N LYS A 35 -7.06 -21.95 24.50
CA LYS A 35 -6.47 -23.04 23.69
C LYS A 35 -7.42 -24.23 23.53
N LYS A 36 -8.15 -24.58 24.59
CA LYS A 36 -9.20 -25.64 24.52
C LYS A 36 -10.36 -25.24 23.60
N LEU A 37 -10.83 -23.99 23.67
CA LEU A 37 -11.92 -23.50 22.81
C LEU A 37 -11.50 -23.50 21.33
N VAL A 38 -10.27 -23.11 21.02
CA VAL A 38 -9.74 -23.18 19.65
C VAL A 38 -9.62 -24.64 19.18
N ALA A 39 -9.05 -25.53 19.99
CA ALA A 39 -8.92 -26.95 19.66
C ALA A 39 -10.27 -27.65 19.47
N ALA A 40 -11.31 -27.23 20.18
CA ALA A 40 -12.69 -27.74 20.07
C ALA A 40 -13.47 -27.12 18.89
N GLY A 41 -12.89 -26.14 18.16
CA GLY A 41 -13.59 -25.40 17.09
C GLY A 41 -14.75 -24.53 17.59
N GLN A 42 -14.74 -24.15 18.87
CA GLN A 42 -15.70 -23.18 19.43
C GLN A 42 -15.26 -21.74 19.16
N LEU A 43 -13.95 -21.49 19.14
CA LEU A 43 -13.34 -20.23 18.72
C LEU A 43 -12.54 -20.47 17.45
N GLU A 44 -12.95 -19.85 16.34
CA GLU A 44 -12.23 -19.90 15.06
C GLU A 44 -11.56 -18.56 14.78
N PHE A 45 -10.28 -18.59 14.38
CA PHE A 45 -9.62 -17.42 13.81
C PHE A 45 -9.91 -17.36 12.31
N VAL A 46 -10.54 -16.28 11.88
CA VAL A 46 -10.82 -15.97 10.47
C VAL A 46 -9.94 -14.83 10.02
N ASN A 47 -9.60 -14.74 8.74
CA ASN A 47 -8.57 -13.81 8.24
C ASN A 47 -7.21 -14.01 8.95
N GLY A 48 -7.15 -13.69 10.20
CA GLY A 48 -6.00 -13.93 11.07
C GLY A 48 -4.83 -12.98 10.85
N GLY A 49 -5.00 -11.93 10.06
CA GLY A 49 -4.03 -10.85 9.93
C GLY A 49 -3.93 -9.97 11.18
N TRP A 50 -2.98 -9.06 11.18
CA TRP A 50 -2.79 -8.10 12.28
C TRP A 50 -4.03 -7.21 12.47
N CYS A 51 -4.61 -6.79 11.35
CA CYS A 51 -5.91 -6.12 11.26
C CYS A 51 -6.73 -6.64 10.08
N MET A 52 -8.01 -6.26 10.00
CA MET A 52 -8.81 -6.35 8.78
C MET A 52 -8.37 -5.18 7.87
N HIS A 53 -7.39 -5.47 7.01
CA HIS A 53 -6.73 -4.45 6.20
C HIS A 53 -7.63 -3.92 5.09
N ASP A 54 -7.38 -2.66 4.68
CA ASP A 54 -7.98 -2.07 3.49
C ASP A 54 -7.53 -2.81 2.22
N GLU A 55 -8.33 -2.74 1.16
CA GLU A 55 -8.03 -3.38 -0.12
C GLU A 55 -7.77 -2.38 -1.26
N ALA A 56 -7.96 -1.08 -1.03
CA ALA A 56 -7.73 -0.04 -2.03
C ALA A 56 -6.40 0.68 -1.85
N ALA A 57 -6.13 1.19 -0.64
CA ALA A 57 -4.98 2.04 -0.34
C ALA A 57 -3.76 1.28 0.19
N THR A 58 -3.85 -0.03 0.38
CA THR A 58 -2.77 -0.90 0.84
C THR A 58 -1.91 -1.40 -0.32
N HIS A 59 -0.58 -1.43 -0.12
CA HIS A 59 0.34 -2.09 -1.05
C HIS A 59 0.42 -3.60 -0.74
N TYR A 60 0.56 -4.46 -1.76
CA TYR A 60 0.53 -5.92 -1.56
C TYR A 60 1.62 -6.44 -0.61
N VAL A 61 2.77 -5.78 -0.53
CA VAL A 61 3.84 -6.15 0.41
C VAL A 61 3.38 -5.96 1.86
N ASP A 62 2.72 -4.84 2.16
CA ASP A 62 2.19 -4.55 3.49
C ASP A 62 1.02 -5.48 3.86
N MET A 63 0.17 -5.83 2.88
CA MET A 63 -0.89 -6.83 3.06
C MET A 63 -0.30 -8.19 3.48
N ILE A 64 0.77 -8.64 2.83
CA ILE A 64 1.48 -9.89 3.17
C ILE A 64 2.11 -9.79 4.56
N ASP A 65 2.79 -8.70 4.86
CA ASP A 65 3.54 -8.54 6.11
C ASP A 65 2.61 -8.50 7.34
N GLN A 66 1.50 -7.72 7.29
CA GLN A 66 0.52 -7.69 8.37
C GLN A 66 -0.19 -9.05 8.57
N THR A 67 -0.48 -9.77 7.47
CA THR A 67 -1.04 -11.12 7.53
C THR A 67 -0.05 -12.10 8.17
N THR A 68 1.23 -11.98 7.83
CA THR A 68 2.30 -12.82 8.40
C THR A 68 2.44 -12.64 9.90
N LEU A 69 2.36 -11.40 10.40
CA LEU A 69 2.40 -11.11 11.85
C LEU A 69 1.28 -11.84 12.60
N GLY A 70 0.05 -11.73 12.10
CA GLY A 70 -1.11 -12.36 12.72
C GLY A 70 -1.04 -13.90 12.66
N HIS A 71 -0.70 -14.45 11.50
CA HIS A 71 -0.56 -15.90 11.31
C HIS A 71 0.56 -16.50 12.16
N ALA A 72 1.68 -15.79 12.35
CA ALA A 72 2.75 -16.21 13.24
C ALA A 72 2.26 -16.31 14.70
N LEU A 73 1.49 -15.33 15.17
CA LEU A 73 0.88 -15.35 16.52
C LEU A 73 -0.05 -16.56 16.70
N ILE A 74 -0.92 -16.81 15.73
CA ILE A 74 -1.87 -17.93 15.77
C ILE A 74 -1.11 -19.26 15.75
N LYS A 75 -0.14 -19.40 14.87
CA LYS A 75 0.66 -20.64 14.73
C LYS A 75 1.43 -20.93 16.01
N CYS A 76 2.10 -19.94 16.58
CA CYS A 76 2.91 -20.09 17.78
C CYS A 76 2.09 -20.50 19.01
N ASN A 77 0.91 -19.88 19.20
CA ASN A 77 0.13 -20.10 20.42
C ASN A 77 -0.89 -21.25 20.34
N PHE A 78 -1.43 -21.53 19.14
CA PHE A 78 -2.56 -22.43 18.94
C PHE A 78 -2.26 -23.58 17.97
N ASN A 79 -1.21 -23.48 17.16
CA ASN A 79 -0.84 -24.43 16.11
C ASN A 79 -1.99 -24.74 15.11
N VAL A 80 -2.80 -23.72 14.79
CA VAL A 80 -3.86 -23.78 13.78
C VAL A 80 -3.52 -22.87 12.60
N THR A 81 -4.18 -23.11 11.47
CA THR A 81 -4.08 -22.32 10.24
C THR A 81 -5.50 -21.83 9.91
N PRO A 82 -5.73 -20.51 9.80
CA PRO A 82 -7.00 -19.96 9.35
C PRO A 82 -7.37 -20.49 7.97
N ARG A 83 -8.66 -20.79 7.75
CA ARG A 83 -9.19 -21.36 6.51
C ARG A 83 -10.08 -20.41 5.73
N ALA A 84 -10.66 -19.40 6.39
CA ALA A 84 -11.60 -18.46 5.80
C ALA A 84 -11.06 -17.03 5.87
N GLY A 85 -11.10 -16.34 4.74
CA GLY A 85 -10.88 -14.90 4.67
C GLY A 85 -12.14 -14.15 5.14
N TRP A 86 -11.95 -13.01 5.83
CA TRP A 86 -13.01 -12.23 6.43
C TRP A 86 -12.73 -10.74 6.25
N GLN A 87 -13.29 -10.16 5.20
CA GLN A 87 -13.09 -8.76 4.78
C GLN A 87 -14.45 -8.07 4.68
N ILE A 88 -15.17 -8.02 5.82
CA ILE A 88 -16.58 -7.63 5.85
C ILE A 88 -16.80 -6.13 5.73
N ASP A 89 -15.79 -5.31 6.09
CA ASP A 89 -15.94 -3.86 6.15
C ASP A 89 -15.09 -3.05 5.14
N PRO A 90 -13.97 -3.53 4.58
CA PRO A 90 -13.27 -2.80 3.51
C PRO A 90 -14.19 -2.39 2.36
N PHE A 91 -13.93 -1.20 1.78
CA PHE A 91 -14.87 -0.46 0.92
C PHE A 91 -14.66 -0.77 -0.57
N GLY A 92 -15.12 -1.92 -1.00
CA GLY A 92 -14.76 -2.55 -2.26
C GLY A 92 -13.62 -3.55 -2.07
N HIS A 93 -13.44 -4.47 -3.02
CA HIS A 93 -12.54 -5.61 -2.87
C HIS A 93 -11.64 -5.78 -4.09
N SER A 94 -10.34 -6.00 -3.84
CA SER A 94 -9.33 -6.09 -4.88
C SER A 94 -9.12 -7.52 -5.40
N ALA A 95 -8.71 -7.63 -6.66
CA ALA A 95 -8.33 -8.92 -7.23
C ALA A 95 -7.14 -9.56 -6.50
N VAL A 96 -6.19 -8.75 -6.01
CA VAL A 96 -5.05 -9.21 -5.20
C VAL A 96 -5.51 -9.85 -3.90
N GLN A 97 -6.54 -9.33 -3.25
CA GLN A 97 -7.14 -9.97 -2.07
C GLN A 97 -7.61 -11.39 -2.40
N ALA A 98 -8.34 -11.56 -3.50
CA ALA A 98 -8.88 -12.86 -3.86
C ALA A 98 -7.79 -13.90 -4.15
N TYR A 99 -6.84 -13.59 -5.02
CA TYR A 99 -5.89 -14.61 -5.43
C TYR A 99 -4.65 -14.71 -4.53
N LEU A 100 -4.12 -13.58 -4.06
CA LEU A 100 -2.87 -13.57 -3.30
C LEU A 100 -3.13 -13.85 -1.81
N LEU A 101 -4.00 -13.03 -1.19
CA LEU A 101 -4.36 -13.12 0.24
C LEU A 101 -5.49 -14.13 0.51
N GLY A 102 -6.04 -14.75 -0.54
CA GLY A 102 -7.01 -15.85 -0.47
C GLY A 102 -6.39 -17.16 -0.95
N ALA A 103 -6.42 -17.39 -2.27
CA ALA A 103 -6.03 -18.66 -2.88
C ALA A 103 -4.55 -19.04 -2.66
N GLU A 104 -3.59 -18.11 -2.87
CA GLU A 104 -2.15 -18.40 -2.68
C GLU A 104 -1.76 -18.48 -1.19
N LEU A 105 -2.52 -17.82 -0.30
CA LEU A 105 -2.36 -17.96 1.14
C LEU A 105 -2.85 -19.31 1.65
N GLY A 106 -3.80 -19.94 0.94
CA GLY A 106 -4.36 -21.26 1.24
C GLY A 106 -5.70 -21.21 1.97
N PHE A 107 -6.47 -20.14 1.82
CA PHE A 107 -7.85 -20.10 2.29
C PHE A 107 -8.78 -20.91 1.38
N ASP A 108 -9.82 -21.47 1.97
CA ASP A 108 -10.89 -22.19 1.26
C ASP A 108 -11.96 -21.24 0.72
N SER A 109 -12.17 -20.12 1.40
CA SER A 109 -13.20 -19.14 1.10
C SER A 109 -12.79 -17.70 1.48
N LEU A 110 -13.51 -16.72 0.92
CA LEU A 110 -13.41 -15.31 1.28
C LEU A 110 -14.83 -14.74 1.44
N HIS A 111 -15.10 -14.07 2.55
CA HIS A 111 -16.39 -13.48 2.88
C HIS A 111 -16.27 -11.97 3.03
N PHE A 112 -17.22 -11.21 2.43
CA PHE A 112 -17.21 -9.75 2.44
C PHE A 112 -18.61 -9.16 2.26
N ALA A 113 -18.76 -7.85 2.51
CA ALA A 113 -20.08 -7.22 2.53
C ALA A 113 -20.21 -6.05 1.55
N ARG A 114 -19.15 -5.27 1.29
CA ARG A 114 -19.28 -3.98 0.60
C ARG A 114 -18.96 -4.09 -0.88
N ILE A 115 -20.02 -4.30 -1.68
CA ILE A 115 -20.00 -4.25 -3.16
C ILE A 115 -21.01 -3.21 -3.64
N ASP A 116 -20.84 -2.72 -4.88
CA ASP A 116 -21.74 -1.74 -5.50
C ASP A 116 -23.23 -2.16 -5.38
N TYR A 117 -24.10 -1.21 -5.07
CA TYR A 117 -25.51 -1.47 -4.83
C TYR A 117 -26.22 -2.03 -6.07
N GLN A 118 -25.81 -1.63 -7.30
CA GLN A 118 -26.36 -2.16 -8.55
C GLN A 118 -25.91 -3.60 -8.80
N ASP A 119 -24.60 -3.87 -8.58
CA ASP A 119 -24.03 -5.22 -8.65
C ASP A 119 -24.74 -6.17 -7.66
N ARG A 120 -24.91 -5.71 -6.40
CA ARG A 120 -25.63 -6.48 -5.37
C ARG A 120 -27.07 -6.81 -5.79
N ALA A 121 -27.80 -5.84 -6.34
CA ALA A 121 -29.16 -6.06 -6.84
C ALA A 121 -29.19 -7.15 -7.93
N LYS A 122 -28.33 -7.02 -8.95
CA LYS A 122 -28.19 -7.99 -10.03
C LYS A 122 -27.84 -9.38 -9.52
N ARG A 123 -26.87 -9.47 -8.58
CA ARG A 123 -26.46 -10.75 -7.99
C ARG A 123 -27.54 -11.41 -7.16
N LYS A 124 -28.42 -10.65 -6.50
CA LYS A 124 -29.61 -11.20 -5.83
C LYS A 124 -30.58 -11.83 -6.82
N ASP A 125 -30.86 -11.15 -7.92
CA ASP A 125 -31.76 -11.64 -8.98
C ASP A 125 -31.23 -12.92 -9.62
N ASP A 126 -29.92 -12.97 -9.90
CA ASP A 126 -29.27 -14.11 -10.53
C ASP A 126 -28.86 -15.23 -9.56
N LYS A 127 -29.03 -15.03 -8.24
CA LYS A 127 -28.45 -15.90 -7.20
C LYS A 127 -26.95 -16.13 -7.36
N SER A 128 -26.22 -15.03 -7.64
CA SER A 128 -24.76 -14.99 -7.86
C SER A 128 -24.00 -14.14 -6.84
N LEU A 129 -24.54 -13.97 -5.63
CA LEU A 129 -23.83 -13.39 -4.48
C LEU A 129 -22.63 -14.26 -4.07
N GLU A 130 -22.73 -15.55 -4.33
CA GLU A 130 -21.68 -16.54 -4.14
C GLU A 130 -21.11 -16.95 -5.49
N VAL A 131 -19.80 -16.78 -5.66
CA VAL A 131 -19.10 -17.05 -6.94
C VAL A 131 -17.76 -17.72 -6.69
N ILE A 132 -17.19 -18.30 -7.74
CA ILE A 132 -15.76 -18.62 -7.77
C ILE A 132 -15.04 -17.42 -8.37
N TRP A 133 -14.17 -16.80 -7.58
CA TRP A 133 -13.41 -15.64 -8.03
C TRP A 133 -12.01 -16.06 -8.51
N ARG A 134 -11.73 -15.80 -9.78
CA ARG A 134 -10.45 -16.00 -10.45
C ARG A 134 -9.76 -14.64 -10.54
N GLY A 135 -9.13 -14.20 -9.46
CA GLY A 135 -8.55 -12.85 -9.31
C GLY A 135 -7.29 -12.61 -10.15
N SER A 136 -6.66 -13.63 -10.73
CA SER A 136 -5.44 -13.47 -11.54
C SER A 136 -5.58 -14.13 -12.91
N LYS A 137 -5.31 -13.35 -13.96
CA LYS A 137 -5.20 -13.87 -15.35
C LYS A 137 -3.99 -14.78 -15.50
N THR A 138 -2.87 -14.43 -14.86
CA THR A 138 -1.62 -15.19 -14.93
C THR A 138 -1.76 -16.59 -14.33
N PHE A 139 -2.49 -16.72 -13.22
CA PHE A 139 -2.67 -18.00 -12.52
C PHE A 139 -3.92 -18.77 -12.94
N GLY A 140 -4.79 -18.19 -13.74
CA GLY A 140 -5.98 -18.85 -14.25
C GLY A 140 -6.75 -19.60 -13.15
N SER A 141 -7.14 -20.85 -13.41
CA SER A 141 -7.89 -21.68 -12.45
C SER A 141 -7.14 -21.99 -11.15
N SER A 142 -5.81 -21.86 -11.11
CA SER A 142 -5.06 -22.03 -9.88
C SER A 142 -5.20 -20.86 -8.90
N SER A 143 -5.81 -19.74 -9.30
CA SER A 143 -6.11 -18.59 -8.44
C SER A 143 -7.56 -18.56 -7.93
N GLN A 144 -8.34 -19.60 -8.22
CA GLN A 144 -9.77 -19.66 -7.87
C GLN A 144 -9.98 -19.85 -6.37
N ILE A 145 -10.95 -19.09 -5.84
CA ILE A 145 -11.42 -19.21 -4.46
C ILE A 145 -12.94 -19.00 -4.42
N PHE A 146 -13.63 -19.74 -3.55
CA PHE A 146 -15.04 -19.48 -3.27
C PHE A 146 -15.19 -18.17 -2.52
N THR A 147 -16.12 -17.31 -2.98
CA THR A 147 -16.40 -16.03 -2.33
C THR A 147 -17.87 -15.86 -2.07
N ASN A 148 -18.20 -15.21 -0.97
CA ASN A 148 -19.55 -14.90 -0.53
C ASN A 148 -19.67 -13.41 -0.25
N ALA A 149 -20.36 -12.68 -1.12
CA ALA A 149 -20.83 -11.33 -0.87
C ALA A 149 -22.14 -11.37 -0.09
N PHE A 150 -22.20 -10.74 1.06
CA PHE A 150 -23.40 -10.79 1.90
C PHE A 150 -24.61 -10.12 1.23
N PRO A 151 -25.82 -10.68 1.40
CA PRO A 151 -27.00 -10.20 0.66
C PRO A 151 -27.46 -8.80 1.07
N LYS A 152 -27.11 -8.33 2.28
CA LYS A 152 -27.42 -6.98 2.76
C LYS A 152 -26.17 -6.26 3.25
N HIS A 153 -25.76 -6.50 4.47
CA HIS A 153 -24.59 -5.95 5.15
C HIS A 153 -24.04 -7.01 6.12
N TYR A 154 -23.02 -6.68 6.90
CA TYR A 154 -22.46 -7.62 7.87
C TYR A 154 -23.20 -7.66 9.21
N SER A 155 -24.21 -6.82 9.43
CA SER A 155 -25.04 -6.81 10.65
C SER A 155 -25.93 -8.06 10.75
N ALA A 156 -26.41 -8.36 11.96
CA ALA A 156 -27.45 -9.36 12.15
C ALA A 156 -28.71 -9.01 11.34
N PRO A 157 -29.53 -10.00 10.93
CA PRO A 157 -30.80 -9.70 10.28
C PRO A 157 -31.69 -8.80 11.14
N ASP A 158 -32.52 -7.99 10.49
CA ASP A 158 -33.39 -7.04 11.18
C ASP A 158 -34.23 -7.74 12.27
N GLY A 159 -34.25 -7.17 13.46
CA GLY A 159 -34.95 -7.74 14.62
C GLY A 159 -34.16 -8.79 15.39
N PHE A 160 -32.92 -9.15 15.01
CA PHE A 160 -32.11 -10.17 15.68
C PHE A 160 -30.78 -9.65 16.23
N ASN A 161 -30.65 -8.34 16.45
CA ASN A 161 -29.55 -7.77 17.20
C ASN A 161 -29.88 -7.87 18.71
N PHE A 162 -28.99 -8.51 19.48
CA PHE A 162 -29.22 -8.79 20.89
C PHE A 162 -28.21 -8.10 21.81
N GLU A 163 -27.62 -6.98 21.36
CA GLU A 163 -26.75 -6.18 22.21
C GLU A 163 -27.54 -5.54 23.38
N VAL A 164 -26.90 -5.43 24.53
CA VAL A 164 -27.49 -4.90 25.77
C VAL A 164 -28.04 -3.48 25.64
N SER A 165 -27.39 -2.69 24.78
CA SER A 165 -27.78 -1.30 24.51
C SER A 165 -28.85 -1.17 23.42
N GLY A 166 -29.31 -2.27 22.82
CA GLY A 166 -30.28 -2.26 21.73
C GLY A 166 -31.71 -2.40 22.22
N ASP A 167 -32.66 -1.83 21.47
CA ASP A 167 -34.11 -1.92 21.76
C ASP A 167 -34.79 -3.11 21.04
N PHE A 168 -34.07 -4.20 20.83
CA PHE A 168 -34.58 -5.35 20.08
C PHE A 168 -35.40 -6.28 20.97
N GLU A 169 -36.50 -6.76 20.44
CA GLU A 169 -37.43 -7.64 21.13
C GLU A 169 -36.76 -9.00 21.46
N PRO A 170 -36.53 -9.33 22.76
CA PRO A 170 -35.95 -10.61 23.14
C PRO A 170 -36.96 -11.75 22.98
N VAL A 171 -36.49 -12.99 23.01
CA VAL A 171 -37.36 -14.16 23.09
C VAL A 171 -37.88 -14.33 24.51
N GLN A 172 -39.17 -14.10 24.70
CA GLN A 172 -39.90 -14.30 25.97
C GLN A 172 -40.58 -15.65 25.95
N ASP A 173 -40.04 -16.62 26.69
CA ASP A 173 -40.42 -18.03 26.59
C ASP A 173 -41.12 -18.58 27.83
N GLU A 174 -41.40 -17.75 28.84
CA GLU A 174 -42.20 -18.16 29.99
C GLU A 174 -43.68 -18.24 29.59
N PRO A 175 -44.31 -19.44 29.61
CA PRO A 175 -45.68 -19.63 29.13
C PRO A 175 -46.76 -18.88 29.89
N LEU A 176 -46.45 -18.51 31.12
CA LEU A 176 -47.43 -17.83 32.01
C LEU A 176 -47.41 -16.30 31.90
N LEU A 177 -46.42 -15.75 31.19
CA LEU A 177 -46.32 -14.31 31.00
C LEU A 177 -47.14 -13.85 29.78
N PHE A 178 -47.77 -12.68 29.93
CA PHE A 178 -48.63 -12.09 28.89
C PHE A 178 -47.84 -11.68 27.65
N ASP A 179 -46.51 -11.47 27.77
CA ASP A 179 -45.60 -11.09 26.72
C ASP A 179 -44.83 -12.28 26.10
N ASN A 180 -45.30 -13.52 26.37
CA ASN A 180 -44.76 -14.69 25.69
C ASN A 180 -44.85 -14.51 24.16
N ASN A 181 -43.69 -14.56 23.45
CA ASN A 181 -43.61 -14.24 22.02
C ASN A 181 -42.93 -15.33 21.19
N VAL A 182 -42.71 -16.51 21.75
CA VAL A 182 -41.95 -17.59 21.09
C VAL A 182 -42.42 -17.85 19.66
N GLN A 183 -43.71 -18.04 19.48
CA GLN A 183 -44.24 -18.38 18.14
C GLN A 183 -44.03 -17.23 17.13
N LYS A 184 -44.19 -15.97 17.58
CA LYS A 184 -43.91 -14.80 16.74
C LYS A 184 -42.44 -14.77 16.36
N ARG A 185 -41.51 -14.88 17.32
CA ARG A 185 -40.07 -14.84 17.06
C ARG A 185 -39.57 -15.98 16.17
N VAL A 186 -40.16 -17.19 16.30
CA VAL A 186 -39.91 -18.33 15.41
C VAL A 186 -40.35 -18.01 13.98
N ASN A 187 -41.53 -17.45 13.79
CA ASN A 187 -42.00 -17.05 12.45
C ASN A 187 -41.12 -15.95 11.85
N ASP A 188 -40.80 -14.88 12.61
CA ASP A 188 -39.91 -13.81 12.17
C ASP A 188 -38.55 -14.38 11.70
N PHE A 189 -38.00 -15.35 12.45
CA PHE A 189 -36.72 -16.01 12.06
C PHE A 189 -36.85 -16.80 10.75
N ILE A 190 -37.92 -17.58 10.60
CA ILE A 190 -38.17 -18.41 9.42
C ILE A 190 -38.36 -17.50 8.20
N ASP A 191 -39.13 -16.41 8.32
CA ASP A 191 -39.38 -15.49 7.23
C ASP A 191 -38.08 -14.80 6.77
N ALA A 192 -37.23 -14.38 7.72
CA ALA A 192 -35.91 -13.82 7.40
C ALA A 192 -35.01 -14.86 6.71
N ALA A 193 -34.99 -16.10 7.20
CA ALA A 193 -34.19 -17.18 6.61
C ALA A 193 -34.65 -17.52 5.19
N LEU A 194 -35.95 -17.65 4.94
CA LEU A 194 -36.51 -17.92 3.61
C LEU A 194 -36.27 -16.76 2.64
N THR A 195 -36.37 -15.51 3.13
CA THR A 195 -36.05 -14.32 2.33
C THR A 195 -34.61 -14.36 1.84
N GLN A 196 -33.66 -14.68 2.69
CA GLN A 196 -32.26 -14.83 2.27
C GLN A 196 -32.06 -16.04 1.34
N ALA A 197 -32.69 -17.18 1.61
CA ALA A 197 -32.59 -18.38 0.79
C ALA A 197 -33.10 -18.15 -0.65
N ASN A 198 -34.02 -17.21 -0.85
CA ASN A 198 -34.53 -16.86 -2.18
C ASN A 198 -33.49 -16.16 -3.07
N VAL A 199 -32.46 -15.55 -2.49
CA VAL A 199 -31.41 -14.83 -3.24
C VAL A 199 -30.04 -15.53 -3.22
N THR A 200 -29.95 -16.72 -2.60
CA THR A 200 -28.73 -17.52 -2.52
C THR A 200 -28.91 -18.88 -3.22
N ARG A 201 -27.79 -19.52 -3.56
CA ARG A 201 -27.80 -20.90 -4.08
C ARG A 201 -27.73 -21.88 -2.91
N THR A 202 -28.31 -23.04 -3.10
CA THR A 202 -28.41 -24.11 -2.12
C THR A 202 -29.36 -23.77 -0.95
N ASN A 203 -29.61 -24.74 -0.09
CA ASN A 203 -30.40 -24.59 1.13
C ASN A 203 -29.59 -24.22 2.38
N HIS A 204 -28.31 -23.87 2.18
CA HIS A 204 -27.42 -23.38 3.25
C HIS A 204 -27.29 -21.87 3.15
N ILE A 205 -27.61 -21.17 4.24
CA ILE A 205 -27.40 -19.72 4.41
C ILE A 205 -26.57 -19.48 5.66
N MET A 206 -25.91 -18.32 5.74
CA MET A 206 -25.16 -17.90 6.89
C MET A 206 -25.62 -16.49 7.32
N TRP A 207 -25.85 -16.31 8.60
CA TRP A 207 -26.07 -15.01 9.23
C TRP A 207 -24.84 -14.61 10.03
N THR A 208 -24.47 -13.36 9.91
CA THR A 208 -23.53 -12.71 10.81
C THR A 208 -24.31 -12.22 12.03
N MET A 209 -24.00 -12.74 13.23
CA MET A 209 -24.68 -12.37 14.46
C MET A 209 -23.78 -11.45 15.27
N GLY A 210 -23.83 -10.16 14.97
CA GLY A 210 -22.99 -9.11 15.54
C GLY A 210 -23.02 -7.85 14.69
N ASP A 211 -22.27 -6.83 15.12
CA ASP A 211 -22.08 -5.55 14.47
C ASP A 211 -20.89 -4.85 15.13
N ASP A 212 -20.57 -3.61 14.72
CA ASP A 212 -19.56 -2.77 15.38
C ASP A 212 -19.89 -2.57 16.86
N PHE A 213 -18.86 -2.63 17.71
CA PHE A 213 -18.96 -2.43 19.16
C PHE A 213 -19.86 -3.41 19.90
N GLN A 214 -20.19 -4.56 19.33
CA GLN A 214 -21.05 -5.57 19.91
C GLN A 214 -20.28 -6.57 20.80
N TYR A 215 -21.01 -7.46 21.48
CA TYR A 215 -20.48 -8.47 22.41
C TYR A 215 -19.74 -7.91 23.63
N GLN A 216 -20.01 -6.68 24.04
CA GLN A 216 -19.53 -6.17 25.34
C GLN A 216 -20.06 -7.03 26.48
N TYR A 217 -21.29 -7.55 26.36
CA TYR A 217 -21.88 -8.55 27.24
C TYR A 217 -22.36 -9.74 26.40
N ALA A 218 -21.49 -10.72 26.17
CA ALA A 218 -21.75 -11.84 25.27
C ALA A 218 -22.97 -12.71 25.66
N GLU A 219 -23.35 -12.78 26.95
CA GLU A 219 -24.50 -13.57 27.40
C GLU A 219 -25.83 -13.05 26.84
N SER A 220 -25.99 -11.75 26.57
CA SER A 220 -27.20 -11.23 25.94
C SER A 220 -27.44 -11.90 24.60
N TRP A 221 -26.37 -12.00 23.79
CA TRP A 221 -26.37 -12.65 22.48
C TRP A 221 -26.62 -14.17 22.58
N PHE A 222 -25.77 -14.87 23.32
CA PHE A 222 -25.84 -16.33 23.39
C PHE A 222 -27.16 -16.84 24.01
N LYS A 223 -27.68 -16.16 25.04
CA LYS A 223 -28.94 -16.53 25.65
C LYS A 223 -30.12 -16.46 24.66
N GLN A 224 -30.13 -15.42 23.82
CA GLN A 224 -31.21 -15.27 22.83
C GLN A 224 -31.02 -16.25 21.66
N MET A 225 -29.81 -16.45 21.19
CA MET A 225 -29.51 -17.42 20.13
C MET A 225 -29.78 -18.86 20.56
N ASP A 226 -29.48 -19.23 21.81
CA ASP A 226 -29.80 -20.55 22.35
C ASP A 226 -31.31 -20.81 22.29
N LYS A 227 -32.14 -19.84 22.75
CA LYS A 227 -33.60 -19.94 22.69
C LYS A 227 -34.12 -20.06 21.25
N LEU A 228 -33.62 -19.20 20.35
CA LEU A 228 -34.03 -19.21 18.93
C LEU A 228 -33.67 -20.55 18.28
N ILE A 229 -32.46 -21.03 18.43
CA ILE A 229 -32.04 -22.33 17.88
C ILE A 229 -32.94 -23.46 18.42
N HIS A 230 -33.21 -23.46 19.71
CA HIS A 230 -34.08 -24.47 20.32
C HIS A 230 -35.50 -24.47 19.73
N TYR A 231 -36.16 -23.31 19.71
CA TYR A 231 -37.55 -23.22 19.27
C TYR A 231 -37.73 -23.32 17.74
N VAL A 232 -36.83 -22.78 16.94
CA VAL A 232 -36.83 -22.89 15.47
C VAL A 232 -36.63 -24.36 15.05
N ASN A 233 -35.70 -25.08 15.68
CA ASN A 233 -35.49 -26.50 15.39
C ASN A 233 -36.66 -27.38 15.86
N ARG A 234 -37.34 -26.99 16.94
CA ARG A 234 -38.55 -27.68 17.38
C ARG A 234 -39.73 -27.47 16.43
N ASP A 235 -39.84 -26.30 15.79
CA ASP A 235 -40.82 -26.02 14.73
C ASP A 235 -40.55 -26.87 13.48
N GLY A 236 -39.29 -27.07 13.10
CA GLY A 236 -38.83 -27.99 12.06
C GLY A 236 -38.84 -27.46 10.63
N ARG A 237 -39.35 -26.23 10.37
CA ARG A 237 -39.30 -25.64 9.01
C ARG A 237 -37.89 -25.22 8.60
N VAL A 238 -37.03 -24.84 9.53
CA VAL A 238 -35.64 -24.43 9.34
C VAL A 238 -34.74 -25.15 10.34
N ASN A 239 -33.58 -25.59 9.94
CA ASN A 239 -32.57 -26.14 10.83
C ASN A 239 -31.54 -25.02 11.17
N ALA A 240 -31.58 -24.54 12.40
CA ALA A 240 -30.69 -23.49 12.91
C ALA A 240 -29.57 -24.06 13.78
N LEU A 241 -28.34 -23.59 13.61
CA LEU A 241 -27.20 -24.02 14.41
C LEU A 241 -26.16 -22.90 14.54
N TYR A 242 -25.35 -22.97 15.59
CA TYR A 242 -24.14 -22.19 15.66
C TYR A 242 -23.17 -22.65 14.56
N SER A 243 -22.59 -21.72 13.87
CA SER A 243 -21.66 -21.98 12.76
C SER A 243 -20.45 -21.05 12.80
N THR A 244 -19.52 -21.30 11.87
CA THR A 244 -18.38 -20.44 11.56
C THR A 244 -18.23 -20.37 10.03
N PRO A 245 -17.47 -19.43 9.47
CA PRO A 245 -17.23 -19.36 8.03
C PRO A 245 -16.65 -20.63 7.43
N SER A 246 -15.80 -21.37 8.16
CA SER A 246 -15.28 -22.66 7.68
C SER A 246 -16.35 -23.74 7.63
N ILE A 247 -17.25 -23.83 8.63
CA ILE A 247 -18.37 -24.77 8.64
C ILE A 247 -19.35 -24.47 7.50
N TYR A 248 -19.63 -23.19 7.25
CA TYR A 248 -20.46 -22.76 6.13
C TYR A 248 -19.82 -23.13 4.79
N THR A 249 -18.52 -22.89 4.61
CA THR A 249 -17.76 -23.23 3.42
C THR A 249 -17.80 -24.74 3.14
N ASP A 250 -17.63 -25.56 4.18
CA ASP A 250 -17.72 -27.03 4.06
C ASP A 250 -19.12 -27.48 3.64
N ALA A 251 -20.19 -26.86 4.15
CA ALA A 251 -21.56 -27.13 3.74
C ALA A 251 -21.82 -26.74 2.26
N LYS A 252 -21.29 -25.61 1.82
CA LYS A 252 -21.39 -25.18 0.41
C LYS A 252 -20.61 -26.11 -0.53
N MET A 253 -19.45 -26.58 -0.09
CA MET A 253 -18.67 -27.57 -0.85
C MET A 253 -19.40 -28.92 -0.95
N ALA A 254 -19.99 -29.37 0.16
CA ALA A 254 -20.76 -30.62 0.23
C ALA A 254 -22.03 -30.60 -0.64
N ALA A 255 -22.60 -29.43 -0.90
CA ALA A 255 -23.76 -29.29 -1.79
C ALA A 255 -23.45 -29.65 -3.24
N ASN A 256 -22.17 -29.69 -3.65
CA ASN A 256 -21.68 -30.21 -4.93
C ASN A 256 -22.27 -29.54 -6.18
N VAL A 257 -22.62 -28.26 -6.09
CA VAL A 257 -23.17 -27.45 -7.20
C VAL A 257 -22.05 -26.74 -7.97
N SER A 258 -22.36 -26.23 -9.15
CA SER A 258 -21.48 -25.36 -9.92
C SER A 258 -21.78 -23.88 -9.58
N TRP A 259 -20.75 -23.05 -9.57
CA TRP A 259 -20.80 -21.65 -9.20
C TRP A 259 -20.46 -20.74 -10.37
N PRO A 260 -21.05 -19.54 -10.47
CA PRO A 260 -20.65 -18.54 -11.47
C PRO A 260 -19.19 -18.15 -11.30
N LEU A 261 -18.56 -17.71 -12.40
CA LEU A 261 -17.18 -17.23 -12.40
C LEU A 261 -17.15 -15.71 -12.39
N LYS A 262 -16.26 -15.13 -11.56
CA LYS A 262 -15.87 -13.70 -11.57
C LYS A 262 -14.39 -13.58 -11.87
N THR A 263 -13.97 -12.56 -12.64
CA THR A 263 -12.58 -12.39 -13.09
C THR A 263 -11.98 -11.02 -12.80
N ASP A 264 -12.80 -9.97 -12.68
CA ASP A 264 -12.37 -8.60 -12.31
C ASP A 264 -12.43 -8.36 -10.78
N ASP A 265 -12.37 -7.12 -10.33
CA ASP A 265 -12.49 -6.74 -8.92
C ASP A 265 -13.90 -6.18 -8.59
N TYR A 266 -14.06 -5.67 -7.35
CA TYR A 266 -15.28 -5.00 -6.88
C TYR A 266 -15.05 -3.49 -6.62
N PHE A 267 -14.23 -2.86 -7.45
CA PHE A 267 -14.06 -1.41 -7.46
C PHE A 267 -14.74 -0.77 -8.68
N PRO A 268 -15.27 0.46 -8.51
CA PRO A 268 -15.47 1.17 -7.25
C PRO A 268 -16.69 0.65 -6.46
N TYR A 269 -16.70 0.85 -5.15
CA TYR A 269 -17.85 0.60 -4.29
C TYR A 269 -18.75 1.82 -4.20
N ALA A 270 -20.07 1.60 -4.26
CA ALA A 270 -21.09 2.60 -3.98
C ALA A 270 -22.20 1.95 -3.16
N ASP A 271 -22.73 2.64 -2.13
CA ASP A 271 -23.88 2.21 -1.36
C ASP A 271 -25.19 2.85 -1.82
N GLY A 272 -25.14 3.79 -2.77
CA GLY A 272 -26.25 4.46 -3.40
C GLY A 272 -25.82 5.28 -4.62
N GLY A 273 -26.78 5.86 -5.35
CA GLY A 273 -26.53 6.56 -6.61
C GLY A 273 -25.57 7.75 -6.49
N ASP A 274 -25.62 8.48 -5.37
CA ASP A 274 -24.78 9.65 -5.11
C ASP A 274 -23.63 9.36 -4.15
N SER A 275 -23.40 8.08 -3.79
CA SER A 275 -22.53 7.68 -2.72
C SER A 275 -21.44 6.71 -3.19
N TYR A 276 -20.58 7.18 -4.11
CA TYR A 276 -19.38 6.46 -4.50
C TYR A 276 -18.25 6.67 -3.47
N TRP A 277 -17.80 5.57 -2.89
CA TRP A 277 -16.70 5.54 -1.92
C TRP A 277 -15.35 5.53 -2.66
N THR A 278 -15.09 6.63 -3.36
CA THR A 278 -13.85 6.81 -4.15
C THR A 278 -12.99 7.97 -3.65
N GLY A 279 -13.51 8.73 -2.68
CA GLY A 279 -12.78 9.80 -2.02
C GLY A 279 -11.65 9.27 -1.12
N TYR A 280 -11.90 8.19 -0.40
CA TYR A 280 -10.93 7.63 0.54
C TYR A 280 -9.65 7.10 -0.14
N PHE A 281 -9.67 6.86 -1.44
CA PHE A 281 -8.43 6.53 -2.17
C PHE A 281 -7.37 7.61 -1.97
N THR A 282 -7.79 8.86 -1.77
CA THR A 282 -6.91 10.03 -1.60
C THR A 282 -6.93 10.62 -0.19
N SER A 283 -7.96 10.41 0.63
CA SER A 283 -8.12 11.04 1.95
C SER A 283 -6.88 10.86 2.82
N ARG A 284 -6.47 11.92 3.53
CA ARG A 284 -5.25 12.01 4.35
C ARG A 284 -3.98 11.61 3.58
N PRO A 285 -3.65 12.32 2.50
CA PRO A 285 -2.54 11.95 1.62
C PRO A 285 -1.17 12.04 2.31
N ALA A 286 -1.02 12.83 3.35
CA ALA A 286 0.19 12.89 4.16
C ALA A 286 0.42 11.57 4.92
N LEU A 287 -0.61 11.05 5.59
CA LEU A 287 -0.56 9.74 6.27
C LEU A 287 -0.25 8.61 5.28
N LYS A 288 -0.92 8.58 4.11
CA LYS A 288 -0.65 7.59 3.05
C LYS A 288 0.81 7.63 2.57
N GLY A 289 1.36 8.82 2.39
CA GLY A 289 2.76 9.01 2.03
C GLY A 289 3.72 8.56 3.15
N TYR A 290 3.39 8.84 4.39
CA TYR A 290 4.18 8.42 5.55
C TYR A 290 4.20 6.89 5.71
N ILE A 291 3.06 6.23 5.62
CA ILE A 291 2.97 4.76 5.62
C ILE A 291 3.82 4.16 4.50
N ARG A 292 3.71 4.66 3.26
CA ARG A 292 4.48 4.17 2.11
C ARG A 292 5.99 4.34 2.32
N SER A 293 6.44 5.49 2.81
CA SER A 293 7.86 5.75 3.10
C SER A 293 8.40 4.82 4.17
N LEU A 294 7.62 4.60 5.24
CA LEU A 294 8.02 3.71 6.32
C LEU A 294 7.97 2.22 5.93
N SER A 295 7.08 1.82 5.00
CA SER A 295 7.07 0.46 4.45
C SER A 295 8.37 0.16 3.70
N GLY A 296 8.83 1.06 2.82
CA GLY A 296 10.12 0.94 2.13
C GLY A 296 11.30 0.96 3.11
N TYR A 297 11.23 1.81 4.13
CA TYR A 297 12.25 1.87 5.19
C TYR A 297 12.29 0.58 6.03
N TYR A 298 11.14 0.03 6.39
CA TYR A 298 11.03 -1.25 7.12
C TYR A 298 11.66 -2.42 6.36
N LEU A 299 11.45 -2.46 5.04
CA LEU A 299 12.08 -3.46 4.18
C LEU A 299 13.62 -3.39 4.30
N ALA A 300 14.21 -2.21 4.19
CA ALA A 300 15.66 -2.02 4.33
C ALA A 300 16.16 -2.29 5.75
N ALA A 301 15.44 -1.84 6.78
CA ALA A 301 15.84 -1.98 8.18
C ALA A 301 15.92 -3.45 8.60
N ARG A 302 14.92 -4.29 8.28
CA ARG A 302 14.94 -5.73 8.61
C ARG A 302 16.00 -6.52 7.83
N GLN A 303 16.33 -6.09 6.59
CA GLN A 303 17.47 -6.64 5.85
C GLN A 303 18.77 -6.35 6.58
N LEU A 304 19.00 -5.10 6.96
CA LEU A 304 20.21 -4.68 7.69
C LEU A 304 20.30 -5.35 9.07
N GLU A 305 19.18 -5.50 9.79
CA GLU A 305 19.12 -6.23 11.06
C GLU A 305 19.64 -7.68 10.89
N PHE A 306 19.15 -8.40 9.89
CA PHE A 306 19.62 -9.76 9.58
C PHE A 306 21.08 -9.79 9.14
N LEU A 307 21.47 -8.90 8.21
CA LEU A 307 22.83 -8.92 7.63
C LEU A 307 23.90 -8.62 8.69
N ALA A 308 23.62 -7.71 9.61
CA ALA A 308 24.49 -7.39 10.74
C ALA A 308 24.43 -8.43 11.88
N GLY A 309 23.44 -9.32 11.86
CA GLY A 309 23.11 -10.27 12.93
C GLY A 309 22.25 -9.60 14.01
N ARG A 310 21.00 -10.08 14.10
CA ARG A 310 20.00 -9.59 15.06
C ARG A 310 20.49 -9.70 16.51
N GLN A 311 20.27 -8.67 17.30
CA GLN A 311 20.58 -8.70 18.73
C GLN A 311 19.38 -9.21 19.52
N THR A 312 19.62 -10.08 20.49
CA THR A 312 18.57 -10.65 21.36
C THR A 312 18.01 -9.65 22.38
N LYS A 313 18.72 -8.55 22.61
CA LYS A 313 18.34 -7.46 23.54
C LYS A 313 18.65 -6.12 22.88
N GLY A 314 17.75 -5.16 23.05
CA GLY A 314 17.89 -3.80 22.51
C GLY A 314 16.89 -3.51 21.40
N PRO A 315 17.08 -2.43 20.64
CA PRO A 315 16.22 -2.04 19.53
C PRO A 315 16.11 -3.14 18.49
N ASN A 316 14.90 -3.30 17.92
CA ASN A 316 14.60 -4.24 16.85
C ASN A 316 13.52 -3.67 15.94
N THR A 317 13.26 -4.31 14.81
CA THR A 317 12.31 -3.82 13.81
C THR A 317 10.84 -4.15 14.11
N PHE A 318 10.54 -4.88 15.20
CA PHE A 318 9.18 -5.32 15.51
C PHE A 318 8.21 -4.16 15.77
N SER A 319 8.65 -3.11 16.50
CA SER A 319 7.78 -1.95 16.81
C SER A 319 7.29 -1.24 15.55
N LEU A 320 8.15 -1.09 14.55
CA LEU A 320 7.76 -0.53 13.25
C LEU A 320 6.84 -1.49 12.49
N GLY A 321 7.12 -2.79 12.51
CA GLY A 321 6.26 -3.81 11.90
C GLY A 321 4.86 -3.86 12.53
N ASP A 322 4.74 -3.75 13.86
CA ASP A 322 3.47 -3.65 14.59
C ASP A 322 2.68 -2.40 14.18
N ALA A 323 3.36 -1.23 14.15
CA ALA A 323 2.72 0.03 13.77
C ALA A 323 2.26 0.04 12.31
N LEU A 324 3.08 -0.45 11.38
CA LEU A 324 2.73 -0.60 9.96
C LEU A 324 1.59 -1.60 9.78
N GLY A 325 1.59 -2.71 10.54
CA GLY A 325 0.52 -3.69 10.50
C GLY A 325 -0.83 -3.11 10.93
N ILE A 326 -0.86 -2.29 11.98
CA ILE A 326 -2.06 -1.56 12.42
C ILE A 326 -2.47 -0.51 11.38
N ALA A 327 -1.51 0.20 10.79
CA ALA A 327 -1.76 1.25 9.81
C ALA A 327 -2.41 0.72 8.52
N GLN A 328 -2.40 -0.58 8.26
CA GLN A 328 -3.13 -1.19 7.14
C GLN A 328 -4.64 -1.35 7.39
N HIS A 329 -5.12 -1.11 8.60
CA HIS A 329 -6.55 -1.14 8.93
C HIS A 329 -7.36 -0.26 7.98
N HIS A 330 -8.58 -0.74 7.65
CA HIS A 330 -9.43 -0.09 6.65
C HIS A 330 -10.00 1.29 7.06
N ASP A 331 -9.74 1.76 8.30
CA ASP A 331 -9.96 3.14 8.72
C ASP A 331 -8.65 3.90 9.04
N ALA A 332 -7.49 3.29 8.87
CA ALA A 332 -6.19 3.95 9.06
C ALA A 332 -5.64 4.48 7.74
N VAL A 333 -5.05 3.60 6.91
CA VAL A 333 -4.45 3.99 5.62
C VAL A 333 -5.47 4.61 4.64
N THR A 334 -6.74 4.32 4.79
CA THR A 334 -7.85 4.93 4.06
C THR A 334 -8.02 6.42 4.34
N GLY A 335 -7.64 6.86 5.55
CA GLY A 335 -7.85 8.23 6.01
C GLY A 335 -9.28 8.49 6.50
N THR A 336 -10.01 7.45 6.91
CA THR A 336 -11.43 7.49 7.32
C THR A 336 -11.62 7.43 8.82
N ALA A 337 -10.58 7.70 9.61
CA ALA A 337 -10.64 7.82 11.05
C ALA A 337 -10.76 9.29 11.50
N LYS A 338 -11.22 9.51 12.74
CA LYS A 338 -11.18 10.83 13.39
C LYS A 338 -9.76 11.33 13.53
N GLN A 339 -9.57 12.64 13.58
CA GLN A 339 -8.24 13.26 13.63
C GLN A 339 -7.40 12.76 14.81
N HIS A 340 -8.01 12.62 16.01
CA HIS A 340 -7.25 12.13 17.17
C HIS A 340 -6.81 10.65 17.02
N THR A 341 -7.56 9.83 16.31
CA THR A 341 -7.22 8.44 16.01
C THR A 341 -6.12 8.39 14.96
N THR A 342 -6.19 9.25 13.94
CA THR A 342 -5.13 9.43 12.94
C THR A 342 -3.81 9.82 13.61
N ASN A 343 -3.84 10.77 14.55
CA ASN A 343 -2.67 11.19 15.34
C ASN A 343 -2.07 10.02 16.15
N ASP A 344 -2.89 9.08 16.65
CA ASP A 344 -2.37 7.88 17.34
C ASP A 344 -1.66 6.93 16.36
N TYR A 345 -2.18 6.74 15.15
CA TYR A 345 -1.50 5.96 14.11
C TYR A 345 -0.14 6.57 13.75
N GLU A 346 -0.09 7.89 13.52
CA GLU A 346 1.15 8.61 13.21
C GLU A 346 2.17 8.52 14.36
N LYS A 347 1.70 8.65 15.60
CA LYS A 347 2.55 8.50 16.80
C LYS A 347 3.16 7.10 16.89
N ARG A 348 2.37 6.04 16.65
CA ARG A 348 2.87 4.66 16.65
C ARG A 348 3.92 4.43 15.57
N LEU A 349 3.66 4.93 14.37
CA LEU A 349 4.60 4.89 13.26
C LEU A 349 5.90 5.62 13.61
N ALA A 350 5.84 6.81 14.20
CA ALA A 350 7.01 7.58 14.60
C ALA A 350 7.85 6.88 15.68
N ILE A 351 7.20 6.27 16.68
CA ILE A 351 7.90 5.48 17.72
C ILE A 351 8.61 4.28 17.10
N GLY A 352 7.91 3.54 16.23
CA GLY A 352 8.50 2.40 15.52
C GLY A 352 9.67 2.80 14.60
N ALA A 353 9.54 3.94 13.91
CA ALA A 353 10.60 4.48 13.07
C ALA A 353 11.87 4.82 13.86
N LEU A 354 11.73 5.48 15.00
CA LEU A 354 12.87 5.81 15.88
C LEU A 354 13.63 4.56 16.37
N GLU A 355 12.91 3.49 16.72
CA GLU A 355 13.54 2.22 17.10
C GLU A 355 14.26 1.58 15.91
N ALA A 356 13.63 1.57 14.72
CA ALA A 356 14.24 1.06 13.51
C ALA A 356 15.47 1.89 13.05
N GLU A 357 15.48 3.21 13.27
CA GLU A 357 16.66 4.05 13.03
C GLU A 357 17.85 3.63 13.90
N ALA A 358 17.61 3.29 15.15
CA ALA A 358 18.66 2.77 16.03
C ALA A 358 19.21 1.42 15.55
N VAL A 359 18.34 0.53 15.03
CA VAL A 359 18.74 -0.73 14.38
C VAL A 359 19.61 -0.47 13.17
N VAL A 360 19.17 0.40 12.25
CA VAL A 360 19.91 0.75 11.02
C VAL A 360 21.28 1.34 11.35
N THR A 361 21.33 2.29 12.29
CA THR A 361 22.58 2.91 12.74
C THR A 361 23.56 1.86 13.27
N SER A 362 23.11 0.96 14.15
CA SER A 362 23.94 -0.11 14.70
C SER A 362 24.38 -1.10 13.59
N ALA A 363 23.47 -1.47 12.70
CA ALA A 363 23.75 -2.41 11.61
C ALA A 363 24.80 -1.85 10.64
N LEU A 364 24.65 -0.62 10.18
CA LEU A 364 25.60 0.02 9.28
C LEU A 364 26.98 0.20 9.93
N SER A 365 27.02 0.59 11.22
CA SER A 365 28.29 0.69 11.94
C SER A 365 29.04 -0.65 11.99
N ARG A 366 28.32 -1.77 12.16
CA ARG A 366 28.91 -3.13 12.16
C ARG A 366 29.31 -3.61 10.77
N LEU A 367 28.44 -3.42 9.77
CA LEU A 367 28.66 -3.90 8.42
C LEU A 367 29.76 -3.15 7.69
N THR A 368 29.91 -1.87 7.93
CA THR A 368 30.95 -1.04 7.30
C THR A 368 32.31 -1.17 8.00
N SER A 369 32.38 -1.55 9.30
CA SER A 369 33.63 -1.69 10.04
C SER A 369 34.56 -2.76 9.49
N THR A 370 35.83 -2.46 9.34
CA THR A 370 36.89 -3.44 8.95
C THR A 370 37.48 -4.21 10.14
N THR A 371 37.17 -3.81 11.38
CA THR A 371 37.71 -4.44 12.61
C THR A 371 36.77 -5.52 13.12
N SER A 372 37.28 -6.77 13.17
CA SER A 372 36.50 -8.00 13.45
C SER A 372 35.96 -8.14 14.90
N ASN A 373 36.35 -7.29 15.85
CA ASN A 373 36.05 -7.43 17.29
C ASN A 373 35.51 -6.16 17.95
N CYS A 374 34.81 -5.28 17.21
CA CYS A 374 34.31 -4.04 17.83
C CYS A 374 33.09 -4.31 18.71
N THR A 375 33.29 -4.30 20.04
CA THR A 375 32.21 -4.20 21.04
C THR A 375 31.60 -2.79 21.14
N LYS A 376 32.21 -1.79 20.51
CA LYS A 376 31.73 -0.40 20.41
C LYS A 376 31.64 0.01 18.94
N PRO A 377 30.59 0.75 18.54
CA PRO A 377 30.51 1.32 17.20
C PRO A 377 31.73 2.17 16.88
N THR A 378 32.31 1.96 15.68
CA THR A 378 33.44 2.78 15.20
C THR A 378 32.97 4.16 14.74
N SER A 379 31.79 4.24 14.18
CA SER A 379 31.12 5.48 13.77
C SER A 379 29.65 5.48 14.15
N ILE A 380 29.12 6.64 14.50
CA ILE A 380 27.69 6.85 14.76
C ILE A 380 27.10 7.50 13.51
N PHE A 381 26.18 6.78 12.88
CA PHE A 381 25.43 7.30 11.74
C PHE A 381 24.16 7.99 12.19
N SER A 382 23.83 9.11 11.56
CA SER A 382 22.53 9.79 11.65
C SER A 382 21.74 9.62 10.36
N GLN A 383 20.42 9.76 10.46
CA GLN A 383 19.51 9.71 9.32
C GLN A 383 18.67 10.99 9.29
N CYS A 384 18.03 11.29 8.17
CA CYS A 384 17.27 12.52 7.98
C CYS A 384 15.82 12.22 7.60
N PRO A 385 14.94 11.88 8.56
CA PRO A 385 13.55 11.53 8.29
C PRO A 385 12.72 12.69 7.73
N LEU A 386 13.16 13.92 7.90
CA LEU A 386 12.50 15.14 7.38
C LEU A 386 13.18 15.73 6.15
N LEU A 387 13.90 14.92 5.37
CA LEU A 387 14.58 15.36 4.14
C LEU A 387 13.57 15.85 3.09
N ASN A 388 12.34 15.34 3.10
CA ASN A 388 11.25 15.81 2.24
C ASN A 388 10.93 17.31 2.42
N ILE A 389 11.03 17.83 3.65
CA ILE A 389 10.90 19.28 3.93
C ILE A 389 12.24 20.01 3.97
N SER A 390 13.27 19.45 3.35
CA SER A 390 14.64 20.02 3.26
C SER A 390 15.34 20.18 4.59
N TYR A 391 15.02 19.35 5.61
CA TYR A 391 15.64 19.40 6.92
C TYR A 391 16.52 18.18 7.16
N CYS A 392 17.83 18.40 7.27
CA CYS A 392 18.82 17.35 7.53
C CYS A 392 20.02 17.93 8.30
N PRO A 393 20.00 17.94 9.64
CA PRO A 393 21.07 18.55 10.44
C PRO A 393 22.47 18.03 10.10
N ALA A 394 22.59 16.78 9.68
CA ALA A 394 23.88 16.17 9.30
C ALA A 394 24.53 16.84 8.08
N THR A 395 23.73 17.24 7.09
CA THR A 395 24.24 17.85 5.85
C THR A 395 24.33 19.36 5.93
N GLU A 396 23.61 19.97 6.86
CA GLU A 396 23.56 21.42 7.03
C GLU A 396 24.70 21.97 7.88
N ASN A 397 25.30 21.14 8.77
CA ASN A 397 26.32 21.54 9.71
C ASN A 397 27.60 20.68 9.53
N ILE A 398 28.25 20.80 8.37
CA ILE A 398 29.48 20.08 8.06
C ILE A 398 30.65 20.86 8.71
N PRO A 399 31.41 20.26 9.67
CA PRO A 399 32.58 20.91 10.26
C PRO A 399 33.69 21.09 9.19
N SER A 400 34.31 22.25 9.12
CA SER A 400 35.38 22.57 8.16
C SER A 400 36.62 21.65 8.23
N THR A 401 36.81 20.96 9.40
CA THR A 401 37.94 20.04 9.61
C THR A 401 37.62 18.58 9.27
N LYS A 402 36.38 18.30 8.84
CA LYS A 402 35.87 16.95 8.54
C LYS A 402 35.13 16.91 7.19
N SER A 403 35.02 15.74 6.63
CA SER A 403 34.10 15.48 5.51
C SER A 403 32.75 15.01 6.06
N LEU A 404 31.66 15.35 5.37
CA LEU A 404 30.42 14.61 5.49
C LEU A 404 30.58 13.29 4.74
N VAL A 405 30.45 12.19 5.46
CA VAL A 405 30.44 10.83 4.90
C VAL A 405 28.99 10.43 4.66
N VAL A 406 28.65 10.12 3.42
CA VAL A 406 27.31 9.67 3.00
C VAL A 406 27.39 8.20 2.62
N VAL A 407 26.74 7.35 3.40
CA VAL A 407 26.59 5.91 3.10
C VAL A 407 25.23 5.71 2.47
N ALA A 408 25.20 5.28 1.22
CA ALA A 408 23.99 4.92 0.50
C ALA A 408 23.85 3.40 0.45
N TYR A 409 22.79 2.85 1.05
CA TYR A 409 22.46 1.43 1.02
C TYR A 409 21.37 1.16 0.00
N ASN A 410 21.55 0.13 -0.82
CA ASN A 410 20.59 -0.35 -1.82
C ASN A 410 19.85 -1.59 -1.32
N PRO A 411 18.56 -1.51 -0.98
CA PRO A 411 17.80 -2.66 -0.51
C PRO A 411 17.31 -3.60 -1.62
N LEU A 412 17.56 -3.25 -2.89
CA LEU A 412 17.18 -4.07 -4.04
C LEU A 412 18.25 -5.11 -4.39
N GLY A 413 17.82 -6.20 -5.00
CA GLY A 413 18.70 -7.31 -5.41
C GLY A 413 19.45 -7.07 -6.73
N TRP A 414 19.37 -5.89 -7.33
CA TRP A 414 20.08 -5.51 -8.56
C TRP A 414 20.88 -4.21 -8.39
N ASN A 415 21.85 -4.01 -9.28
CA ASN A 415 22.62 -2.76 -9.31
C ASN A 415 21.70 -1.57 -9.53
N ARG A 416 21.93 -0.50 -8.78
CA ARG A 416 21.13 0.72 -8.86
C ARG A 416 22.01 1.93 -9.09
N THR A 417 21.61 2.77 -10.05
CA THR A 417 22.12 4.12 -10.21
C THR A 417 20.98 5.09 -9.93
N ASP A 418 21.17 5.97 -8.97
CA ASP A 418 20.15 6.94 -8.56
C ASP A 418 20.78 8.29 -8.21
N VAL A 419 19.95 9.29 -8.02
CA VAL A 419 20.38 10.65 -7.70
C VAL A 419 20.19 10.89 -6.20
N ILE A 420 21.25 11.35 -5.54
CA ILE A 420 21.20 11.84 -4.16
C ILE A 420 21.04 13.36 -4.20
N LYS A 421 20.04 13.86 -3.43
CA LYS A 421 19.70 15.28 -3.30
C LYS A 421 19.63 15.63 -1.82
N ILE A 422 20.56 16.47 -1.34
CA ILE A 422 20.68 16.84 0.07
C ILE A 422 20.82 18.36 0.25
N PRO A 423 20.30 18.94 1.34
CA PRO A 423 20.42 20.37 1.62
C PRO A 423 21.82 20.70 2.13
N VAL A 424 22.42 21.77 1.61
CA VAL A 424 23.73 22.29 2.06
C VAL A 424 23.71 23.82 2.18
N LYS A 425 24.61 24.39 3.00
CA LYS A 425 24.65 25.83 3.25
C LYS A 425 25.25 26.65 2.10
N ASP A 426 26.20 26.08 1.38
CA ASP A 426 27.01 26.79 0.38
C ASP A 426 27.32 25.90 -0.83
N VAL A 427 27.97 26.46 -1.84
CA VAL A 427 28.40 25.80 -3.08
C VAL A 427 29.89 25.40 -3.08
N ASN A 428 30.58 25.59 -1.99
CA ASN A 428 32.01 25.29 -1.80
C ASN A 428 32.26 23.84 -1.33
N PHE A 429 31.46 22.89 -1.77
CA PHE A 429 31.59 21.47 -1.45
C PHE A 429 31.93 20.65 -2.70
N VAL A 430 32.96 19.82 -2.61
CA VAL A 430 33.31 18.82 -3.62
C VAL A 430 32.81 17.45 -3.18
N VAL A 431 32.27 16.67 -4.13
CA VAL A 431 31.82 15.28 -3.92
C VAL A 431 32.85 14.33 -4.47
N GLN A 432 33.30 13.37 -3.68
CA GLN A 432 34.21 12.30 -4.09
C GLN A 432 33.57 10.93 -3.88
N ASP A 433 33.88 10.00 -4.77
CA ASP A 433 33.46 8.61 -4.66
C ASP A 433 34.26 7.84 -3.58
N ASN A 434 33.95 6.57 -3.44
CA ASN A 434 34.64 5.65 -2.49
C ASN A 434 36.17 5.53 -2.76
N ASN A 435 36.63 5.76 -3.97
CA ASN A 435 38.05 5.73 -4.34
C ASN A 435 38.74 7.06 -4.08
N GLY A 436 37.98 8.15 -3.91
CA GLY A 436 38.48 9.52 -3.77
C GLY A 436 38.49 10.31 -5.08
N ASN A 437 37.89 9.77 -6.15
CA ASN A 437 37.75 10.51 -7.41
C ASN A 437 36.64 11.54 -7.25
N THR A 438 36.86 12.75 -7.69
CA THR A 438 35.84 13.78 -7.78
C THR A 438 34.79 13.38 -8.81
N ILE A 439 33.51 13.44 -8.44
CA ILE A 439 32.38 13.16 -9.30
C ILE A 439 31.61 14.44 -9.62
N GLU A 440 30.89 14.42 -10.75
CA GLU A 440 30.06 15.56 -11.16
C GLU A 440 28.98 15.86 -10.12
N ALA A 441 28.91 17.12 -9.69
CA ALA A 441 27.94 17.61 -8.71
C ALA A 441 27.28 18.90 -9.21
N GLN A 442 25.99 19.06 -8.87
CA GLN A 442 25.20 20.23 -9.25
C GLN A 442 24.56 20.86 -8.02
N PHE A 443 24.60 22.20 -7.95
CA PHE A 443 23.96 22.97 -6.89
C PHE A 443 22.75 23.72 -7.44
N ILE A 444 21.60 23.58 -6.78
CA ILE A 444 20.37 24.31 -7.10
C ILE A 444 19.97 25.15 -5.89
N GLU A 445 19.81 26.44 -6.10
CA GLU A 445 19.38 27.37 -5.03
C GLU A 445 17.94 27.08 -4.59
N PHE A 446 17.70 27.15 -3.27
CA PHE A 446 16.36 27.01 -2.70
C PHE A 446 15.44 28.12 -3.22
N ASN A 447 14.22 27.75 -3.52
CA ASN A 447 13.16 28.71 -3.80
C ASN A 447 12.41 29.08 -2.52
N ASN A 448 11.62 30.15 -2.57
CA ASN A 448 10.86 30.63 -1.41
C ASN A 448 9.84 29.60 -0.88
N VAL A 449 9.23 28.79 -1.75
CA VAL A 449 8.26 27.76 -1.36
C VAL A 449 8.93 26.68 -0.51
N THR A 450 10.09 26.18 -0.96
CA THR A 450 10.91 25.24 -0.20
C THR A 450 11.29 25.80 1.16
N SER A 451 11.76 27.06 1.22
CA SER A 451 12.15 27.71 2.47
C SER A 451 10.96 27.92 3.43
N ASN A 452 9.80 28.28 2.92
CA ASN A 452 8.58 28.49 3.72
C ASN A 452 8.07 27.16 4.30
N ILE A 453 7.97 26.11 3.49
CA ILE A 453 7.56 24.75 3.93
C ILE A 453 8.51 24.26 5.01
N ARG A 454 9.82 24.34 4.77
CA ARG A 454 10.82 23.99 5.76
C ARG A 454 10.62 24.74 7.08
N SER A 455 10.54 26.06 7.04
CA SER A 455 10.42 26.89 8.24
C SER A 455 9.17 26.55 9.04
N PHE A 456 8.01 26.50 8.39
CA PHE A 456 6.73 26.21 9.02
C PHE A 456 6.70 24.81 9.65
N TYR A 457 7.05 23.78 8.90
CA TYR A 457 6.94 22.40 9.38
C TYR A 457 8.05 21.98 10.33
N THR A 458 9.26 22.58 10.25
CA THR A 458 10.30 22.37 11.26
C THR A 458 9.83 22.91 12.62
N GLU A 459 9.19 24.08 12.64
CA GLU A 459 8.64 24.64 13.88
C GLU A 459 7.43 23.83 14.38
N ALA A 460 6.53 23.43 13.47
CA ALA A 460 5.34 22.65 13.84
C ALA A 460 5.68 21.26 14.40
N TYR A 461 6.61 20.54 13.77
CA TYR A 461 6.92 19.16 14.15
C TYR A 461 7.98 19.03 15.24
N LEU A 462 8.98 19.92 15.24
CA LEU A 462 10.12 19.81 16.15
C LEU A 462 10.14 20.91 17.24
N GLY A 463 9.28 21.92 17.11
CA GLY A 463 9.25 23.06 18.02
C GLY A 463 10.49 23.98 17.92
N ILE A 464 11.29 23.86 16.85
CA ILE A 464 12.52 24.62 16.62
C ILE A 464 12.40 25.51 15.39
N SER A 465 13.07 26.66 15.45
CA SER A 465 13.24 27.58 14.31
C SER A 465 14.73 27.73 14.02
N PRO A 466 15.31 26.89 13.14
CA PRO A 466 16.72 26.93 12.81
C PRO A 466 17.13 28.31 12.27
N GLN A 467 18.17 28.92 12.87
CA GLN A 467 18.67 30.25 12.48
C GLN A 467 19.44 30.18 11.15
N ASP A 468 20.21 29.12 10.99
CA ASP A 468 21.00 28.84 9.79
C ASP A 468 20.19 27.95 8.83
N VAL A 469 19.69 28.55 7.76
CA VAL A 469 18.95 27.84 6.72
C VAL A 469 19.88 27.45 5.58
N PRO A 470 19.85 26.19 5.07
CA PRO A 470 20.57 25.81 3.86
C PRO A 470 20.08 26.64 2.67
N LYS A 471 20.97 26.95 1.75
CA LYS A 471 20.65 27.77 0.59
C LYS A 471 20.56 26.95 -0.70
N TYR A 472 21.12 25.75 -0.70
CA TYR A 472 21.27 24.95 -1.92
C TYR A 472 20.90 23.49 -1.71
N TRP A 473 20.37 22.89 -2.74
CA TRP A 473 20.39 21.45 -2.95
C TRP A 473 21.73 21.08 -3.59
N LEU A 474 22.47 20.17 -2.99
CA LEU A 474 23.58 19.46 -3.62
C LEU A 474 23.04 18.16 -4.22
N ILE A 475 23.30 17.99 -5.53
CA ILE A 475 22.83 16.87 -6.34
C ILE A 475 24.02 16.15 -6.95
N PHE A 476 24.08 14.83 -6.82
CA PHE A 476 25.09 13.98 -7.45
C PHE A 476 24.55 12.59 -7.72
N GLN A 477 25.18 11.85 -8.63
CA GLN A 477 24.78 10.50 -9.00
C GLN A 477 25.48 9.47 -8.09
N ALA A 478 24.73 8.47 -7.61
CA ALA A 478 25.21 7.36 -6.81
C ALA A 478 24.95 6.02 -7.51
N ALA A 479 26.01 5.19 -7.63
CA ALA A 479 25.92 3.81 -8.11
C ALA A 479 26.17 2.87 -6.94
N VAL A 480 25.20 1.99 -6.64
CA VAL A 480 25.21 1.14 -5.46
C VAL A 480 24.94 -0.33 -5.84
N LEU A 481 25.77 -1.23 -5.33
CA LEU A 481 25.66 -2.68 -5.55
C LEU A 481 24.38 -3.26 -4.91
N PRO A 482 23.89 -4.40 -5.40
CA PRO A 482 22.70 -5.05 -4.84
C PRO A 482 22.95 -5.51 -3.39
N LEU A 483 21.96 -5.30 -2.52
CA LEU A 483 22.06 -5.56 -1.06
C LEU A 483 23.40 -5.09 -0.48
N GLY A 484 23.81 -3.89 -0.88
CA GLY A 484 25.12 -3.35 -0.59
C GLY A 484 25.12 -1.86 -0.35
N TRP A 485 26.29 -1.32 -0.11
CA TRP A 485 26.46 0.11 0.10
C TRP A 485 27.62 0.67 -0.72
N ASN A 486 27.54 1.97 -0.95
CA ASN A 486 28.63 2.78 -1.45
C ASN A 486 28.73 4.06 -0.64
N THR A 487 29.95 4.58 -0.46
CA THR A 487 30.23 5.74 0.38
C THR A 487 30.71 6.90 -0.50
N TYR A 488 30.18 8.08 -0.20
CA TYR A 488 30.58 9.34 -0.82
C TYR A 488 31.09 10.30 0.25
N PHE A 489 32.09 11.11 -0.11
CA PHE A 489 32.71 12.10 0.77
C PHE A 489 32.43 13.49 0.24
N ILE A 490 31.89 14.35 1.09
CA ILE A 490 31.57 15.73 0.77
C ILE A 490 32.45 16.60 1.66
N THR A 491 33.36 17.33 1.02
CA THR A 491 34.42 18.08 1.71
C THR A 491 34.36 19.54 1.30
N GLU A 492 34.52 20.45 2.23
CA GLU A 492 34.60 21.87 1.98
C GLU A 492 35.87 22.21 1.19
N THR A 493 35.77 23.12 0.23
CA THR A 493 36.87 23.62 -0.60
C THR A 493 36.88 25.14 -0.61
N SER A 494 38.00 25.74 -1.01
CA SER A 494 38.15 27.19 -1.12
C SER A 494 37.45 27.77 -2.36
N GLU A 495 37.06 26.92 -3.29
CA GLU A 495 36.40 27.31 -4.55
C GLU A 495 35.05 26.62 -4.69
N LYS A 496 34.33 26.90 -5.77
CA LYS A 496 33.07 26.17 -6.08
C LYS A 496 33.38 24.69 -6.32
N GLY A 497 32.71 23.82 -5.58
CA GLY A 497 32.96 22.37 -5.63
C GLY A 497 32.22 21.64 -6.74
N GLY A 498 31.37 22.31 -7.51
CA GLY A 498 30.60 21.73 -8.61
C GLY A 498 29.88 22.79 -9.45
N TYR A 499 28.99 22.35 -10.32
CA TYR A 499 28.23 23.23 -11.21
C TYR A 499 27.11 23.93 -10.45
N VAL A 500 27.12 25.27 -10.39
CA VAL A 500 25.98 26.03 -9.87
C VAL A 500 25.00 26.29 -11.00
N SER A 501 23.77 25.80 -10.80
CA SER A 501 22.72 25.89 -11.79
C SER A 501 22.39 27.33 -12.17
N VAL A 502 22.09 27.52 -13.45
CA VAL A 502 21.76 28.84 -14.00
C VAL A 502 20.26 28.92 -14.31
N VAL A 503 19.69 30.09 -14.09
CA VAL A 503 18.34 30.40 -14.52
C VAL A 503 18.39 30.73 -16.02
N ASP A 504 17.64 29.99 -16.82
CA ASP A 504 17.52 30.23 -18.25
C ASP A 504 16.48 31.34 -18.50
N THR A 505 16.84 32.29 -19.34
CA THR A 505 15.98 33.38 -19.81
C THR A 505 15.74 33.24 -21.32
N PRO A 506 14.77 32.40 -21.70
CA PRO A 506 14.53 32.06 -23.08
C PRO A 506 14.01 33.26 -23.91
N GLN A 507 14.35 33.26 -25.19
CA GLN A 507 13.94 34.31 -26.14
C GLN A 507 12.87 33.86 -27.16
N ASN A 508 12.50 32.57 -27.14
CA ASN A 508 11.55 31.96 -28.06
C ASN A 508 10.21 31.70 -27.37
N ASP A 509 9.12 31.47 -28.11
CA ASP A 509 7.79 31.18 -27.61
C ASP A 509 7.68 29.86 -26.82
N THR A 510 8.65 28.94 -27.00
CA THR A 510 8.75 27.65 -26.31
C THR A 510 10.15 27.44 -25.76
N ILE A 511 10.21 26.76 -24.62
CA ILE A 511 11.47 26.30 -24.05
C ILE A 511 11.46 24.77 -23.92
N GLU A 512 12.56 24.14 -24.31
CA GLU A 512 12.79 22.70 -24.15
C GLU A 512 13.76 22.46 -23.00
N ILE A 513 13.45 21.51 -22.12
CA ILE A 513 14.33 21.05 -21.03
C ILE A 513 14.70 19.58 -21.19
N GLY A 514 15.76 19.16 -20.52
CA GLY A 514 16.26 17.79 -20.40
C GLY A 514 17.71 17.68 -20.83
N PRO A 515 18.64 17.31 -19.94
CA PRO A 515 20.04 17.11 -20.29
C PRO A 515 20.31 15.77 -21.01
N GLY A 516 19.37 14.80 -20.92
CA GLY A 516 19.46 13.46 -21.53
C GLY A 516 18.67 13.32 -22.84
N ASN A 517 18.26 12.08 -23.13
CA ASN A 517 17.47 11.74 -24.33
C ASN A 517 16.02 12.22 -24.24
N LEU A 518 15.45 12.21 -23.04
CA LEU A 518 14.10 12.70 -22.79
C LEU A 518 14.09 14.21 -22.75
N LYS A 519 13.17 14.82 -23.51
CA LYS A 519 12.96 16.26 -23.56
C LYS A 519 11.50 16.61 -23.31
N MET A 520 11.28 17.74 -22.65
CA MET A 520 9.94 18.33 -22.48
C MET A 520 9.95 19.78 -22.94
N SER A 521 8.93 20.16 -23.71
CA SER A 521 8.79 21.52 -24.21
C SER A 521 7.62 22.22 -23.51
N PHE A 522 7.85 23.45 -23.02
CA PHE A 522 6.88 24.30 -22.35
C PHE A 522 6.64 25.58 -23.16
N SER A 523 5.39 26.06 -23.14
CA SER A 523 5.05 27.36 -23.69
C SER A 523 5.46 28.48 -22.72
N LEU A 524 6.16 29.48 -23.19
CA LEU A 524 6.49 30.64 -22.36
C LEU A 524 5.30 31.58 -22.15
N GLN A 525 4.35 31.59 -23.08
CA GLN A 525 3.15 32.41 -22.96
C GLN A 525 2.19 31.87 -21.90
N SER A 526 1.97 30.55 -21.87
CA SER A 526 1.04 29.92 -20.92
C SER A 526 1.72 29.21 -19.76
N GLY A 527 3.04 29.00 -19.81
CA GLY A 527 3.78 28.22 -18.81
C GLY A 527 3.45 26.73 -18.78
N GLN A 528 2.66 26.23 -19.72
CA GLN A 528 2.18 24.85 -19.72
C GLN A 528 3.03 23.93 -20.57
N LEU A 529 3.08 22.66 -20.18
CA LEU A 529 3.67 21.59 -20.98
C LEU A 529 2.97 21.46 -22.33
N LYS A 530 3.72 21.29 -23.40
CA LYS A 530 3.26 21.18 -24.79
C LYS A 530 3.60 19.84 -25.44
N ARG A 531 4.74 19.24 -25.10
CA ARG A 531 5.28 18.09 -25.84
C ARG A 531 6.30 17.32 -25.00
N VAL A 532 6.31 16.03 -25.21
CA VAL A 532 7.37 15.13 -24.75
C VAL A 532 8.03 14.50 -25.97
N THR A 533 9.35 14.50 -26.02
CA THR A 533 10.14 13.83 -27.07
C THR A 533 11.24 12.98 -26.43
N ASN A 534 11.58 11.87 -27.07
CA ASN A 534 12.70 11.03 -26.67
C ASN A 534 13.53 10.67 -27.90
N SER A 535 14.79 11.16 -27.95
CA SER A 535 15.68 10.98 -29.11
C SER A 535 16.13 9.53 -29.30
N ARG A 536 16.19 8.73 -28.23
CA ARG A 536 16.59 7.32 -28.30
C ARG A 536 15.48 6.44 -28.88
N THR A 537 14.23 6.69 -28.50
CA THR A 537 13.08 5.87 -28.93
C THR A 537 12.33 6.44 -30.12
N GLY A 538 12.57 7.71 -30.48
CA GLY A 538 11.82 8.42 -31.52
C GLY A 538 10.42 8.87 -31.11
N ILE A 539 10.07 8.75 -29.83
CA ILE A 539 8.79 9.24 -29.28
C ILE A 539 8.66 10.75 -29.49
N ASN A 540 7.49 11.19 -29.92
CA ASN A 540 7.13 12.59 -30.10
C ASN A 540 5.63 12.76 -29.87
N LEU A 541 5.22 13.11 -28.64
CA LEU A 541 3.82 13.19 -28.20
C LEU A 541 3.43 14.60 -27.77
N PRO A 542 2.45 15.24 -28.43
CA PRO A 542 1.79 16.42 -27.90
C PRO A 542 1.03 16.07 -26.61
N ILE A 543 1.31 16.83 -25.54
CA ILE A 543 0.77 16.55 -24.21
C ILE A 543 0.63 17.84 -23.42
N GLN A 544 -0.39 17.92 -22.58
CA GLN A 544 -0.64 19.05 -21.68
C GLN A 544 -0.81 18.52 -20.26
N GLN A 545 -0.44 19.31 -19.27
CA GLN A 545 -0.66 19.05 -17.86
C GLN A 545 -1.22 20.32 -17.21
N SER A 546 -2.24 20.15 -16.34
CA SER A 546 -2.85 21.25 -15.60
C SER A 546 -3.38 20.77 -14.25
N TYR A 547 -3.50 21.70 -13.29
CA TYR A 547 -4.21 21.46 -12.03
C TYR A 547 -5.65 21.97 -12.13
N LEU A 548 -6.55 21.17 -11.57
CA LEU A 548 -7.96 21.50 -11.43
C LEU A 548 -8.43 21.08 -10.03
N TRP A 549 -9.62 21.49 -9.65
CA TRP A 549 -10.27 20.95 -8.47
C TRP A 549 -11.78 20.78 -8.70
N TYR A 550 -12.34 19.73 -8.10
CA TYR A 550 -13.76 19.52 -7.98
C TYR A 550 -14.27 20.17 -6.70
N GLY A 551 -15.42 20.82 -6.75
CA GLY A 551 -16.08 21.42 -5.60
C GLY A 551 -17.04 20.45 -4.94
N SER A 552 -17.21 20.58 -3.62
CA SER A 552 -18.25 19.92 -2.83
C SER A 552 -18.89 20.92 -1.89
N GLY A 553 -20.20 21.05 -1.99
CA GLY A 553 -21.03 21.92 -1.15
C GLY A 553 -21.84 21.15 -0.11
N ALA A 554 -22.76 21.85 0.57
CA ALA A 554 -23.73 21.31 1.51
C ALA A 554 -24.98 20.83 0.77
N ASP A 555 -24.92 19.66 0.14
CA ASP A 555 -26.07 18.99 -0.44
C ASP A 555 -26.54 17.80 0.42
N ASN A 556 -27.45 16.98 -0.08
CA ASN A 556 -27.96 15.81 0.64
C ASN A 556 -26.89 14.72 0.87
N GLN A 557 -25.83 14.68 0.06
CA GLN A 557 -24.70 13.78 0.17
C GLN A 557 -23.41 14.55 -0.12
N PRO A 558 -22.83 15.25 0.87
CA PRO A 558 -21.57 15.95 0.66
C PRO A 558 -20.40 14.95 0.47
N SER A 559 -19.34 15.39 -0.19
CA SER A 559 -18.03 14.72 -0.11
C SER A 559 -17.49 14.81 1.32
N GLY A 560 -16.89 13.73 1.78
CA GLY A 560 -16.23 13.64 3.09
C GLY A 560 -15.05 12.68 3.05
N ALA A 561 -14.74 12.07 4.17
CA ALA A 561 -13.58 11.16 4.27
C ALA A 561 -13.70 9.96 3.32
N TYR A 562 -14.89 9.40 3.15
CA TYR A 562 -15.17 8.24 2.30
C TYR A 562 -15.61 8.65 0.89
N ILE A 563 -16.60 9.54 0.80
CA ILE A 563 -17.33 9.82 -0.43
C ILE A 563 -16.62 10.87 -1.27
N PHE A 564 -16.61 10.63 -2.59
CA PHE A 564 -16.36 11.63 -3.61
C PHE A 564 -17.66 11.91 -4.36
N HIS A 565 -18.24 13.09 -4.17
CA HIS A 565 -19.47 13.54 -4.79
C HIS A 565 -19.29 14.99 -5.24
N PRO A 566 -18.74 15.25 -6.46
CA PRO A 566 -18.61 16.59 -6.99
C PRO A 566 -19.99 17.20 -7.25
N ASP A 567 -20.10 18.51 -7.15
CA ASP A 567 -21.33 19.31 -7.28
C ASP A 567 -22.01 19.29 -8.67
N GLY A 568 -21.58 18.40 -9.57
CA GLY A 568 -22.08 18.26 -10.94
C GLY A 568 -21.53 19.29 -11.92
N ALA A 569 -20.81 20.31 -11.46
CA ALA A 569 -20.12 21.27 -12.33
C ALA A 569 -18.80 20.65 -12.89
N PRO A 570 -18.33 21.13 -14.05
CA PRO A 570 -17.01 20.76 -14.50
C PRO A 570 -15.94 21.22 -13.49
N PRO A 571 -14.80 20.51 -13.34
CA PRO A 571 -13.78 20.92 -12.41
C PRO A 571 -13.21 22.31 -12.79
N VAL A 572 -12.90 23.08 -11.75
CA VAL A 572 -12.36 24.44 -11.88
C VAL A 572 -10.88 24.35 -12.30
N ILE A 573 -10.52 25.03 -13.37
CA ILE A 573 -9.13 25.15 -13.81
C ILE A 573 -8.41 26.13 -12.87
N VAL A 574 -7.33 25.69 -12.23
CA VAL A 574 -6.56 26.50 -11.29
C VAL A 574 -5.91 27.72 -11.97
N SER A 575 -5.29 27.50 -13.11
CA SER A 575 -4.69 28.59 -13.89
C SER A 575 -4.56 28.21 -15.38
N ARG A 576 -4.80 29.19 -16.24
CA ARG A 576 -4.58 29.05 -17.70
C ARG A 576 -3.22 29.59 -18.15
N SER A 577 -2.59 30.41 -17.31
CA SER A 577 -1.25 30.96 -17.53
C SER A 577 -0.47 30.88 -16.23
N VAL A 578 0.64 30.17 -16.27
CA VAL A 578 1.47 29.81 -15.11
C VAL A 578 2.86 30.41 -15.29
N PRO A 579 3.32 31.26 -14.40
CA PRO A 579 4.71 31.74 -14.43
C PRO A 579 5.65 30.53 -14.32
N ILE A 580 6.67 30.50 -15.18
CA ILE A 580 7.70 29.47 -15.15
C ILE A 580 9.07 30.06 -14.89
N LYS A 581 9.89 29.31 -14.12
CA LYS A 581 11.32 29.54 -13.97
C LYS A 581 12.05 28.27 -14.38
N VAL A 582 12.97 28.37 -15.33
CA VAL A 582 13.74 27.23 -15.83
C VAL A 582 15.13 27.27 -15.24
N ILE A 583 15.58 26.14 -14.70
CA ILE A 583 16.90 25.98 -14.09
C ILE A 583 17.64 24.88 -14.85
N ARG A 584 18.85 25.20 -15.30
CA ARG A 584 19.68 24.30 -16.11
C ARG A 584 20.84 23.75 -15.33
N GLY A 585 21.20 22.49 -15.62
CA GLY A 585 22.42 21.88 -15.14
C GLY A 585 22.82 20.61 -15.86
N PRO A 586 24.02 20.10 -15.61
CA PRO A 586 24.53 18.93 -16.31
C PRO A 586 23.86 17.62 -15.88
N LEU A 587 23.32 17.52 -14.65
CA LEU A 587 22.68 16.32 -14.10
C LEU A 587 21.17 16.37 -14.19
N VAL A 588 20.57 17.55 -13.98
CA VAL A 588 19.12 17.75 -13.98
C VAL A 588 18.76 19.15 -14.46
N ASP A 589 17.71 19.23 -15.28
CA ASP A 589 16.99 20.46 -15.57
C ASP A 589 15.69 20.49 -14.78
N GLU A 590 15.29 21.66 -14.28
CA GLU A 590 14.03 21.88 -13.56
C GLU A 590 13.19 22.97 -14.21
N VAL A 591 11.85 22.77 -14.21
CA VAL A 591 10.86 23.80 -14.47
C VAL A 591 10.02 23.99 -13.20
N HIS A 592 10.09 25.19 -12.65
CA HIS A 592 9.33 25.60 -11.50
C HIS A 592 8.08 26.35 -11.95
N GLN A 593 6.90 25.95 -11.44
CA GLN A 593 5.60 26.47 -11.84
C GLN A 593 4.78 26.83 -10.60
N GLN A 594 4.36 28.10 -10.49
CA GLN A 594 3.44 28.56 -9.47
C GLN A 594 2.04 28.65 -10.09
N PHE A 595 1.21 27.63 -9.92
CA PHE A 595 -0.14 27.61 -10.51
C PHE A 595 -1.09 28.59 -9.84
N ASN A 596 -1.00 28.70 -8.51
CA ASN A 596 -1.71 29.69 -7.70
C ASN A 596 -0.98 29.80 -6.33
N PRO A 597 -1.45 30.61 -5.36
CA PRO A 597 -0.74 30.77 -4.09
C PRO A 597 -0.54 29.49 -3.26
N TRP A 598 -1.30 28.42 -3.53
CA TRP A 598 -1.29 27.18 -2.77
C TRP A 598 -1.04 25.91 -3.62
N ILE A 599 -0.70 26.05 -4.91
CA ILE A 599 -0.23 24.93 -5.75
C ILE A 599 1.06 25.31 -6.44
N TYR A 600 2.09 24.55 -6.15
CA TYR A 600 3.43 24.69 -6.73
C TYR A 600 3.94 23.35 -7.25
N GLN A 601 4.62 23.38 -8.37
CA GLN A 601 5.20 22.17 -9.00
C GLN A 601 6.62 22.42 -9.49
N VAL A 602 7.46 21.39 -9.32
CA VAL A 602 8.76 21.30 -9.98
C VAL A 602 8.78 20.08 -10.90
N THR A 603 8.95 20.30 -12.19
CA THR A 603 9.19 19.21 -13.16
C THR A 603 10.67 19.02 -13.34
N ARG A 604 11.19 17.78 -13.15
CA ARG A 604 12.60 17.43 -13.27
C ARG A 604 12.83 16.44 -14.38
N LEU A 605 13.86 16.69 -15.18
CA LEU A 605 14.42 15.72 -16.12
C LEU A 605 15.88 15.48 -15.77
N TYR A 606 16.19 14.25 -15.36
CA TYR A 606 17.54 13.81 -15.05
C TYR A 606 18.23 13.28 -16.32
N LYS A 607 19.55 13.47 -16.41
CA LYS A 607 20.36 13.08 -17.57
C LYS A 607 20.23 11.59 -17.92
N GLU A 608 20.24 10.73 -16.93
CA GLU A 608 20.26 9.26 -17.09
C GLU A 608 18.87 8.59 -16.90
N LYS A 609 17.80 9.38 -16.68
CA LYS A 609 16.45 8.84 -16.53
C LYS A 609 15.63 9.12 -17.79
N GLU A 610 14.79 8.14 -18.16
CA GLU A 610 13.90 8.24 -19.32
C GLU A 610 12.43 8.49 -18.90
N HIS A 611 12.25 9.14 -17.77
CA HIS A 611 10.96 9.59 -17.26
C HIS A 611 11.08 11.00 -16.67
N ALA A 612 9.97 11.69 -16.59
CA ALA A 612 9.86 12.96 -15.90
C ALA A 612 9.41 12.73 -14.46
N GLU A 613 10.02 13.43 -13.51
CA GLU A 613 9.59 13.53 -12.12
C GLU A 613 8.85 14.85 -11.92
N PHE A 614 7.67 14.77 -11.28
CA PHE A 614 6.87 15.94 -10.93
C PHE A 614 6.73 15.98 -9.40
N GLU A 615 7.46 16.89 -8.76
CA GLU A 615 7.27 17.19 -7.34
C GLU A 615 6.16 18.25 -7.20
N PHE A 616 5.14 17.95 -6.41
CA PHE A 616 4.04 18.87 -6.15
C PHE A 616 4.00 19.28 -4.68
N ILE A 617 3.56 20.51 -4.44
CA ILE A 617 3.19 21.05 -3.14
C ILE A 617 1.78 21.60 -3.29
N ILE A 618 0.82 21.08 -2.51
CA ILE A 618 -0.58 21.48 -2.55
C ILE A 618 -1.05 21.81 -1.14
N GLY A 619 -1.48 23.03 -0.95
CA GLY A 619 -1.99 23.55 0.31
C GLY A 619 -1.22 24.76 0.86
N PRO A 620 -1.77 25.40 1.91
CA PRO A 620 -3.08 25.16 2.52
C PRO A 620 -4.24 25.43 1.54
N ILE A 621 -5.12 24.43 1.36
CA ILE A 621 -6.30 24.61 0.50
C ILE A 621 -7.24 25.61 1.17
N PRO A 622 -7.63 26.73 0.52
CA PRO A 622 -8.54 27.69 1.09
C PRO A 622 -9.97 27.14 1.16
N THR A 623 -10.68 27.47 2.25
CA THR A 623 -12.07 27.04 2.51
C THR A 623 -12.97 28.20 2.94
N ASP A 624 -12.46 29.41 2.93
CA ASP A 624 -13.17 30.67 3.29
C ASP A 624 -14.30 31.02 2.31
N ASP A 625 -14.31 30.42 1.13
CA ASP A 625 -15.41 30.49 0.16
C ASP A 625 -16.57 29.51 0.46
N GLY A 626 -16.48 28.72 1.53
CA GLY A 626 -17.50 27.75 1.93
C GLY A 626 -17.57 26.49 1.04
N VAL A 627 -16.55 26.24 0.21
CA VAL A 627 -16.51 25.10 -0.72
C VAL A 627 -15.37 24.17 -0.37
N GLY A 628 -15.67 22.89 -0.13
CA GLY A 628 -14.68 21.82 -0.05
C GLY A 628 -14.05 21.58 -1.43
N LYS A 629 -12.75 21.25 -1.45
CA LYS A 629 -12.00 21.12 -2.71
C LYS A 629 -11.23 19.80 -2.79
N GLU A 630 -11.35 19.16 -3.95
CA GLU A 630 -10.67 17.92 -4.30
C GLU A 630 -9.73 18.19 -5.47
N VAL A 631 -8.44 18.29 -5.18
CA VAL A 631 -7.42 18.81 -6.10
C VAL A 631 -6.83 17.67 -6.93
N ILE A 632 -6.89 17.84 -8.25
CA ILE A 632 -6.37 16.88 -9.23
C ILE A 632 -5.30 17.50 -10.12
N THR A 633 -4.37 16.69 -10.59
CA THR A 633 -3.61 16.96 -11.84
C THR A 633 -4.28 16.21 -12.98
N ARG A 634 -4.34 16.84 -14.15
CA ARG A 634 -4.86 16.24 -15.37
C ARG A 634 -3.83 16.32 -16.46
N ILE A 635 -3.53 15.17 -17.06
CA ILE A 635 -2.66 15.02 -18.21
C ILE A 635 -3.54 14.70 -19.42
N THR A 636 -3.38 15.49 -20.49
CA THR A 636 -4.12 15.32 -21.74
C THR A 636 -3.12 15.10 -22.85
N ALA A 637 -3.19 13.96 -23.52
CA ALA A 637 -2.36 13.56 -24.65
C ALA A 637 -3.22 13.37 -25.90
N ASP A 638 -2.62 13.59 -27.07
CA ASP A 638 -3.29 13.31 -28.36
C ASP A 638 -3.24 11.80 -28.64
N MET A 639 -4.13 11.06 -27.95
CA MET A 639 -4.24 9.60 -27.99
C MET A 639 -5.70 9.16 -28.08
N ALA A 640 -5.98 8.23 -29.00
CA ALA A 640 -7.30 7.61 -29.16
C ALA A 640 -7.42 6.37 -28.25
N THR A 641 -7.79 6.57 -27.02
CA THR A 641 -7.80 5.53 -25.97
C THR A 641 -9.08 4.70 -25.92
N ASN A 642 -10.12 5.08 -26.62
CA ASN A 642 -11.39 4.36 -26.74
C ASN A 642 -12.01 3.98 -25.38
N LYS A 643 -12.03 4.93 -24.43
CA LYS A 643 -12.50 4.77 -23.04
C LYS A 643 -11.67 3.80 -22.18
N VAL A 644 -10.59 3.22 -22.71
CA VAL A 644 -9.78 2.21 -22.01
C VAL A 644 -8.60 2.84 -21.31
N PHE A 645 -8.38 2.42 -20.06
CA PHE A 645 -7.20 2.69 -19.26
C PHE A 645 -6.93 1.51 -18.32
N TYR A 646 -5.80 1.54 -17.65
CA TYR A 646 -5.38 0.48 -16.75
C TYR A 646 -4.95 1.06 -15.42
N THR A 647 -5.39 0.44 -14.32
CA THR A 647 -5.00 0.79 -12.95
C THR A 647 -4.43 -0.43 -12.26
N ASP A 648 -3.48 -0.23 -11.36
CA ASP A 648 -2.92 -1.34 -10.61
C ASP A 648 -3.90 -1.85 -9.54
N SER A 649 -3.75 -3.11 -9.17
CA SER A 649 -4.35 -3.73 -8.01
C SER A 649 -3.28 -3.88 -6.94
N ASN A 650 -3.33 -3.03 -5.91
CA ASN A 650 -2.41 -3.01 -4.75
C ASN A 650 -0.91 -3.01 -5.11
N GLY A 651 -0.54 -2.42 -6.24
CA GLY A 651 0.84 -2.40 -6.74
C GLY A 651 1.29 -3.69 -7.46
N ARG A 652 0.39 -4.64 -7.71
CA ARG A 652 0.75 -5.97 -8.23
C ARG A 652 0.37 -6.17 -9.69
N ASP A 653 -0.91 -6.35 -9.99
CA ASP A 653 -1.46 -6.56 -11.34
C ASP A 653 -1.95 -5.25 -11.94
N PHE A 654 -2.09 -5.16 -13.26
CA PHE A 654 -2.79 -4.07 -13.92
C PHE A 654 -4.13 -4.56 -14.50
N LEU A 655 -5.22 -3.94 -14.03
CA LEU A 655 -6.57 -4.27 -14.47
C LEU A 655 -7.04 -3.29 -15.55
N LYS A 656 -7.63 -3.84 -16.61
CA LYS A 656 -8.27 -3.05 -17.66
C LYS A 656 -9.54 -2.39 -17.11
N ARG A 657 -9.66 -1.07 -17.29
CA ARG A 657 -10.85 -0.30 -16.96
C ARG A 657 -11.46 0.27 -18.22
N VAL A 658 -12.78 0.25 -18.26
CA VAL A 658 -13.54 0.87 -19.35
C VAL A 658 -14.49 1.88 -18.74
N ARG A 659 -14.34 3.15 -19.11
CA ARG A 659 -15.17 4.24 -18.58
C ARG A 659 -16.65 3.98 -18.84
N ASP A 660 -17.50 4.19 -17.82
CA ASP A 660 -18.96 4.01 -17.85
C ASP A 660 -19.41 2.58 -18.19
N TYR A 661 -18.61 1.57 -17.84
CA TYR A 661 -18.89 0.17 -18.11
C TYR A 661 -18.48 -0.74 -16.95
N ARG A 662 -19.29 -1.77 -16.68
CA ARG A 662 -18.98 -2.88 -15.77
C ARG A 662 -19.27 -4.19 -16.50
N GLU A 663 -18.39 -5.19 -16.30
CA GLU A 663 -18.52 -6.48 -16.96
C GLU A 663 -19.70 -7.28 -16.40
N ASP A 664 -19.91 -7.24 -15.09
CA ASP A 664 -20.85 -8.11 -14.36
C ASP A 664 -22.31 -7.62 -14.40
N TRP A 665 -22.57 -6.32 -14.70
CA TRP A 665 -23.92 -5.76 -14.74
C TRP A 665 -24.06 -4.55 -15.68
N PRO A 666 -25.28 -4.26 -16.17
CA PRO A 666 -25.55 -3.07 -16.97
C PRO A 666 -25.54 -1.83 -16.07
N LEU A 667 -24.40 -1.14 -16.02
CA LEU A 667 -24.20 0.05 -15.17
C LEU A 667 -25.14 1.19 -15.58
N GLN A 668 -25.92 1.72 -14.63
CA GLN A 668 -26.57 3.01 -14.74
C GLN A 668 -25.61 4.07 -14.20
N VAL A 669 -25.13 4.94 -15.07
CA VAL A 669 -24.16 5.97 -14.72
C VAL A 669 -24.89 7.09 -13.98
N THR A 670 -24.73 7.13 -12.64
CA THR A 670 -25.29 8.18 -11.78
C THR A 670 -24.23 9.24 -11.47
N GLN A 671 -22.96 8.84 -11.34
CA GLN A 671 -21.83 9.70 -11.07
C GLN A 671 -20.73 9.49 -12.13
N PRO A 672 -20.70 10.27 -13.21
CA PRO A 672 -19.77 10.03 -14.34
C PRO A 672 -18.31 10.33 -14.01
N VAL A 673 -18.04 11.08 -12.93
CA VAL A 673 -16.69 11.33 -12.43
C VAL A 673 -16.34 10.34 -11.32
N ALA A 674 -17.02 10.42 -10.18
CA ALA A 674 -16.72 9.62 -8.99
C ALA A 674 -16.81 8.10 -9.25
N GLY A 675 -17.78 7.66 -10.06
CA GLY A 675 -17.97 6.27 -10.45
C GLY A 675 -16.92 5.71 -11.41
N ASN A 676 -15.99 6.54 -11.91
CA ASN A 676 -14.89 6.13 -12.78
C ASN A 676 -13.50 6.29 -12.14
N TYR A 677 -13.46 6.60 -10.82
CA TYR A 677 -12.22 6.61 -10.05
C TYR A 677 -11.89 5.22 -9.53
N TYR A 678 -10.60 4.88 -9.59
CA TYR A 678 -10.03 3.62 -9.13
C TYR A 678 -8.82 3.87 -8.22
N PRO A 679 -8.52 2.96 -7.28
CA PRO A 679 -7.35 3.09 -6.44
C PRO A 679 -6.06 2.88 -7.23
N LEU A 680 -5.03 3.65 -6.88
CA LEU A 680 -3.67 3.55 -7.38
C LEU A 680 -2.70 3.36 -6.22
N ASN A 681 -1.88 2.31 -6.28
CA ASN A 681 -0.78 2.06 -5.34
C ASN A 681 0.58 2.08 -6.03
N LEU A 682 0.63 1.69 -7.29
CA LEU A 682 1.78 1.78 -8.19
C LEU A 682 1.55 2.86 -9.23
N GLY A 683 0.41 2.81 -9.96
CA GLY A 683 0.10 3.79 -10.97
C GLY A 683 -0.98 3.37 -11.95
N MET A 684 -1.05 4.12 -13.04
CA MET A 684 -1.99 3.88 -14.13
C MET A 684 -1.32 4.10 -15.49
N PHE A 685 -1.89 3.51 -16.52
CA PHE A 685 -1.46 3.79 -17.89
C PHE A 685 -2.63 3.71 -18.89
N THR A 686 -2.43 4.31 -20.04
CA THR A 686 -3.35 4.22 -21.18
C THR A 686 -2.56 4.03 -22.47
N THR A 687 -3.21 3.43 -23.46
CA THR A 687 -2.60 3.12 -24.76
C THR A 687 -3.48 3.53 -25.92
N ASP A 688 -2.86 3.89 -27.02
CA ASP A 688 -3.49 3.89 -28.33
C ASP A 688 -2.82 2.83 -29.24
N SER A 689 -2.95 2.95 -30.55
CA SER A 689 -2.36 1.99 -31.50
C SER A 689 -0.83 2.05 -31.62
N LYS A 690 -0.17 3.05 -31.04
CA LYS A 690 1.28 3.32 -31.20
C LYS A 690 1.98 3.59 -29.87
N THR A 691 1.31 4.27 -28.98
CA THR A 691 1.91 4.92 -27.80
C THR A 691 1.30 4.37 -26.52
N GLU A 692 2.11 4.31 -25.50
CA GLU A 692 1.74 4.00 -24.12
C GLU A 692 2.18 5.16 -23.21
N LEU A 693 1.24 5.75 -22.48
CA LEU A 693 1.47 6.80 -21.50
C LEU A 693 1.24 6.22 -20.11
N SER A 694 2.26 6.23 -19.28
CA SER A 694 2.27 5.65 -17.94
C SER A 694 2.56 6.71 -16.88
N ILE A 695 1.85 6.60 -15.73
CA ILE A 695 2.09 7.41 -14.54
C ILE A 695 2.28 6.48 -13.35
N LEU A 696 3.34 6.72 -12.55
CA LEU A 696 3.56 6.08 -11.26
C LEU A 696 3.40 7.10 -10.14
N VAL A 697 2.98 6.64 -8.96
CA VAL A 697 2.71 7.47 -7.78
C VAL A 697 3.57 7.04 -6.59
N ASP A 698 3.88 7.98 -5.71
CA ASP A 698 4.70 7.74 -4.51
C ASP A 698 3.88 7.26 -3.29
N ARG A 699 2.56 7.29 -3.40
CA ARG A 699 1.61 6.90 -2.33
C ARG A 699 0.29 6.42 -2.92
N ALA A 700 -0.53 5.79 -2.09
CA ALA A 700 -1.89 5.45 -2.47
C ALA A 700 -2.70 6.72 -2.79
N THR A 701 -3.46 6.69 -3.88
CA THR A 701 -4.31 7.81 -4.32
C THR A 701 -5.40 7.32 -5.28
N GLY A 702 -6.31 8.19 -5.68
CA GLY A 702 -7.34 7.92 -6.67
C GLY A 702 -6.98 8.45 -8.06
N GLY A 703 -7.31 7.69 -9.10
CA GLY A 703 -7.13 8.12 -10.49
C GLY A 703 -8.23 7.66 -11.42
N ALA A 704 -8.37 8.38 -12.54
CA ALA A 704 -9.41 8.14 -13.54
C ALA A 704 -8.98 8.57 -14.95
N SER A 705 -9.73 8.10 -15.96
CA SER A 705 -9.69 8.63 -17.33
C SER A 705 -11.10 9.06 -17.75
N ILE A 706 -11.42 10.34 -17.51
CA ILE A 706 -12.79 10.88 -17.70
C ILE A 706 -13.09 11.20 -19.17
N LYS A 707 -12.04 11.44 -19.97
CA LYS A 707 -12.17 11.63 -21.43
C LYS A 707 -11.04 10.87 -22.13
N ASP A 708 -11.24 10.56 -23.39
CA ASP A 708 -10.20 9.91 -24.21
C ASP A 708 -8.94 10.76 -24.26
N GLY A 709 -7.78 10.11 -24.15
CA GLY A 709 -6.49 10.76 -24.08
C GLY A 709 -6.21 11.52 -22.78
N GLN A 710 -7.09 11.45 -21.79
CA GLN A 710 -6.90 12.10 -20.48
C GLN A 710 -6.70 11.08 -19.37
N MET A 711 -5.77 11.38 -18.49
CA MET A 711 -5.62 10.75 -17.18
C MET A 711 -5.62 11.84 -16.11
N GLU A 712 -6.29 11.59 -15.01
CA GLU A 712 -6.28 12.48 -13.85
C GLU A 712 -6.02 11.73 -12.57
N ILE A 713 -5.32 12.37 -11.63
CA ILE A 713 -4.95 11.85 -10.32
C ILE A 713 -5.32 12.89 -9.27
N MET A 714 -6.00 12.45 -8.21
CA MET A 714 -6.39 13.30 -7.08
C MET A 714 -5.29 13.24 -6.01
N PHE A 715 -4.70 14.39 -5.67
CA PHE A 715 -3.58 14.42 -4.73
C PHE A 715 -3.93 14.92 -3.34
N HIS A 716 -4.94 15.81 -3.21
CA HIS A 716 -5.32 16.37 -1.91
C HIS A 716 -6.78 16.70 -1.86
N ARG A 717 -7.37 16.57 -0.66
CA ARG A 717 -8.79 16.86 -0.38
C ARG A 717 -8.89 17.61 0.94
N ARG A 718 -9.71 18.67 0.95
CA ARG A 718 -10.11 19.38 2.17
C ARG A 718 -11.60 19.64 2.09
N MET A 719 -12.37 19.02 3.01
CA MET A 719 -13.83 19.01 3.02
C MET A 719 -14.36 19.75 4.23
N LEU A 720 -15.55 20.31 4.10
CA LEU A 720 -16.21 21.10 5.16
C LEU A 720 -17.30 20.34 5.90
N TYR A 721 -17.72 19.18 5.37
CA TYR A 721 -18.84 18.40 5.90
C TYR A 721 -18.41 16.95 6.12
N ASP A 722 -19.08 16.30 7.07
CA ASP A 722 -19.06 14.84 7.22
C ASP A 722 -19.97 14.21 6.17
N ASP A 723 -19.56 13.07 5.62
CA ASP A 723 -20.34 12.36 4.60
C ASP A 723 -21.35 11.35 5.18
N GLY A 724 -21.47 11.28 6.50
CA GLY A 724 -22.46 10.44 7.19
C GLY A 724 -22.14 8.94 7.13
N ARG A 725 -20.87 8.56 7.02
CA ARG A 725 -20.44 7.16 6.93
C ARG A 725 -19.68 6.65 8.17
N GLY A 726 -19.71 7.39 9.27
CA GLY A 726 -19.24 6.92 10.58
C GLY A 726 -18.16 7.77 11.22
N VAL A 727 -17.41 8.59 10.49
CA VAL A 727 -16.36 9.44 11.08
C VAL A 727 -16.96 10.50 12.01
N GLY A 728 -18.04 11.17 11.59
CA GLY A 728 -18.72 12.21 12.37
C GLY A 728 -17.91 13.51 12.54
N GLU A 729 -17.00 13.79 11.62
CA GLU A 729 -16.26 15.05 11.47
C GLU A 729 -15.84 15.27 10.03
N ALA A 730 -15.66 16.53 9.64
CA ALA A 730 -15.18 16.88 8.31
C ALA A 730 -13.73 16.47 8.09
N LEU A 731 -13.37 16.15 6.84
CA LEU A 731 -11.96 15.93 6.44
C LEU A 731 -11.26 17.31 6.30
N ASP A 732 -10.91 17.92 7.43
CA ASP A 732 -10.27 19.24 7.52
C ASP A 732 -8.98 19.17 8.34
N GLU A 733 -7.91 18.68 7.73
CA GLU A 733 -6.63 18.55 8.41
C GLU A 733 -5.94 19.90 8.58
N THR A 734 -5.57 20.21 9.81
CA THR A 734 -4.85 21.44 10.16
C THR A 734 -3.58 21.15 10.93
N VAL A 735 -2.56 21.99 10.72
CA VAL A 735 -1.29 21.96 11.44
C VAL A 735 -1.02 23.32 12.04
N CYS A 736 -0.55 23.31 13.31
CA CYS A 736 -0.23 24.51 14.04
C CYS A 736 1.29 24.58 14.33
N ASN A 737 1.91 25.72 14.07
CA ASN A 737 3.18 26.09 14.68
C ASN A 737 2.91 26.91 15.96
N LYS A 738 3.92 27.57 16.53
CA LYS A 738 3.78 28.36 17.76
C LYS A 738 2.86 29.59 17.62
N THR A 739 2.61 30.06 16.42
CA THR A 739 1.96 31.35 16.18
C THR A 739 0.67 31.24 15.38
N THR A 740 0.57 30.25 14.47
CA THR A 740 -0.55 30.14 13.52
C THR A 740 -0.94 28.68 13.30
N CYS A 741 -2.24 28.47 13.05
CA CYS A 741 -2.76 27.20 12.51
C CYS A 741 -3.21 27.42 11.08
N GLN A 742 -2.94 26.46 10.20
CA GLN A 742 -3.36 26.49 8.80
C GLN A 742 -3.75 25.10 8.33
N GLY A 743 -4.48 25.00 7.20
CA GLY A 743 -4.73 23.72 6.56
C GLY A 743 -3.42 23.02 6.20
N LEU A 744 -3.43 21.71 6.27
CA LEU A 744 -2.24 20.91 5.94
C LEU A 744 -1.84 21.13 4.48
N ALA A 745 -0.56 21.44 4.23
CA ALA A 745 0.03 21.37 2.90
C ALA A 745 0.76 20.02 2.73
N ILE A 746 0.54 19.41 1.58
CA ILE A 746 1.19 18.14 1.24
C ILE A 746 2.26 18.34 0.19
N GLN A 747 3.28 17.51 0.25
CA GLN A 747 4.33 17.38 -0.76
C GLN A 747 4.45 15.93 -1.20
N GLY A 748 4.66 15.72 -2.48
CA GLY A 748 4.82 14.38 -3.05
C GLY A 748 5.32 14.41 -4.47
N ASN A 749 5.50 13.20 -5.03
CA ASN A 749 5.99 13.02 -6.40
C ASN A 749 5.07 12.10 -7.19
N TYR A 750 4.96 12.37 -8.48
CA TYR A 750 4.53 11.41 -9.46
C TYR A 750 5.50 11.39 -10.63
N TYR A 751 5.50 10.31 -11.38
CA TYR A 751 6.47 10.05 -12.43
C TYR A 751 5.73 9.71 -13.71
N MET A 752 6.20 10.23 -14.84
CA MET A 752 5.58 10.03 -16.15
C MET A 752 6.57 9.50 -17.16
N SER A 753 6.22 8.42 -17.85
CA SER A 753 6.93 7.88 -19.00
C SER A 753 6.01 7.79 -20.22
N VAL A 754 6.59 7.98 -21.39
CA VAL A 754 5.94 7.79 -22.68
C VAL A 754 6.77 6.80 -23.50
N ASP A 755 6.14 5.70 -23.90
CA ASP A 755 6.79 4.60 -24.57
C ASP A 755 6.02 4.17 -25.83
N HIS A 756 6.62 3.34 -26.66
CA HIS A 756 5.90 2.59 -27.67
C HIS A 756 4.98 1.57 -27.00
N ILE A 757 3.84 1.31 -27.63
CA ILE A 757 2.87 0.33 -27.12
C ILE A 757 3.55 -1.01 -26.78
N GLY A 758 3.28 -1.52 -25.56
CA GLY A 758 3.84 -2.76 -25.04
C GLY A 758 5.27 -2.66 -24.49
N SER A 759 5.90 -1.48 -24.49
CA SER A 759 7.26 -1.30 -23.95
C SER A 759 7.30 -0.67 -22.55
N GLY A 760 6.23 -0.05 -22.08
CA GLY A 760 6.19 0.69 -20.81
C GLY A 760 6.23 -0.20 -19.56
N SER A 761 5.94 -1.51 -19.70
CA SER A 761 5.96 -2.47 -18.58
C SER A 761 7.33 -2.51 -17.89
N ARG A 762 8.43 -2.47 -18.65
CA ARG A 762 9.80 -2.49 -18.09
C ARG A 762 10.03 -1.32 -17.15
N TRP A 763 9.67 -0.13 -17.60
CA TRP A 763 9.77 1.06 -16.78
C TRP A 763 8.86 0.97 -15.53
N ARG A 764 7.58 0.60 -15.70
CA ARG A 764 6.65 0.50 -14.57
C ARG A 764 7.12 -0.47 -13.49
N ARG A 765 7.63 -1.65 -13.90
CA ARG A 765 8.04 -2.70 -12.96
C ARG A 765 9.34 -2.37 -12.23
N THR A 766 10.39 -1.90 -12.93
CA THR A 766 11.67 -1.56 -12.29
C THR A 766 11.59 -0.24 -11.51
N THR A 767 11.10 0.83 -12.13
CA THR A 767 10.99 2.14 -11.46
C THR A 767 10.00 2.09 -10.29
N GLY A 768 8.91 1.31 -10.41
CA GLY A 768 7.99 1.07 -9.30
C GLY A 768 8.67 0.46 -8.07
N GLN A 769 9.58 -0.50 -8.26
CA GLN A 769 10.37 -1.05 -7.16
C GLN A 769 11.36 -0.03 -6.58
N GLU A 770 11.98 0.80 -7.43
CA GLU A 770 12.89 1.86 -6.99
C GLU A 770 12.18 2.94 -6.17
N ILE A 771 10.94 3.30 -6.54
CA ILE A 771 10.10 4.25 -5.79
C ILE A 771 9.67 3.66 -4.45
N TYR A 772 9.24 2.40 -4.43
CA TYR A 772 8.82 1.72 -3.19
C TYR A 772 9.97 1.52 -2.21
N SER A 773 11.17 1.22 -2.71
CA SER A 773 12.38 0.94 -1.93
C SER A 773 13.50 1.91 -2.30
N PRO A 774 13.46 3.18 -1.86
CA PRO A 774 14.50 4.16 -2.16
C PRO A 774 15.85 3.76 -1.54
N LEU A 775 16.94 4.39 -2.00
CA LEU A 775 18.23 4.27 -1.33
C LEU A 775 18.09 4.76 0.12
N LEU A 776 18.57 3.97 1.07
CA LEU A 776 18.66 4.40 2.47
C LEU A 776 19.95 5.20 2.65
N LEU A 777 19.84 6.42 3.15
CA LEU A 777 20.98 7.31 3.37
C LEU A 777 21.31 7.41 4.87
N ALA A 778 22.59 7.28 5.18
CA ALA A 778 23.11 7.49 6.53
C ALA A 778 24.35 8.37 6.49
N PHE A 779 24.52 9.20 7.51
CA PHE A 779 25.49 10.29 7.54
C PHE A 779 26.37 10.22 8.78
N THR A 780 27.67 10.52 8.63
CA THR A 780 28.57 10.78 9.74
C THR A 780 29.61 11.85 9.37
N HIS A 781 30.26 12.46 10.36
CA HIS A 781 31.28 13.48 10.13
C HIS A 781 32.65 12.97 10.58
N GLU A 782 33.49 12.60 9.60
CA GLU A 782 34.83 12.09 9.86
C GLU A 782 35.82 12.61 8.81
N LYS A 783 37.10 12.60 9.13
CA LYS A 783 38.09 12.80 8.07
C LYS A 783 38.06 11.61 7.11
N GLN A 784 38.10 11.88 5.81
CA GLN A 784 38.02 10.85 4.78
C GLN A 784 39.07 9.75 4.94
N GLU A 785 40.30 10.12 5.31
CA GLU A 785 41.41 9.16 5.52
C GLU A 785 41.14 8.25 6.72
N ASP A 786 40.66 8.81 7.84
CA ASP A 786 40.36 8.08 9.08
C ASP A 786 39.20 7.09 8.83
N TYR A 787 38.14 7.53 8.10
CA TYR A 787 37.01 6.67 7.72
C TYR A 787 37.47 5.53 6.82
N LYS A 788 38.24 5.80 5.76
CA LYS A 788 38.78 4.77 4.85
C LYS A 788 39.68 3.76 5.54
N ALA A 789 40.41 4.16 6.58
CA ALA A 789 41.28 3.28 7.36
C ALA A 789 40.50 2.30 8.24
N SER A 790 39.30 2.65 8.69
CA SER A 790 38.48 1.88 9.64
C SER A 790 37.21 1.27 9.07
N HIS A 791 36.82 1.64 7.84
CA HIS A 791 35.56 1.20 7.21
C HIS A 791 35.76 0.72 5.76
N SER A 792 34.92 -0.26 5.37
CA SER A 792 34.70 -0.64 3.98
C SER A 792 33.80 0.40 3.30
N THR A 793 34.34 1.10 2.31
CA THR A 793 33.63 2.18 1.63
C THR A 793 32.67 1.71 0.56
N ARG A 794 32.80 0.47 0.10
CA ARG A 794 31.93 -0.15 -0.90
C ARG A 794 31.90 -1.66 -0.70
N SER A 795 30.73 -2.24 -0.58
CA SER A 795 30.57 -3.69 -0.44
C SER A 795 29.15 -4.12 -0.83
N THR A 796 28.99 -5.41 -0.99
CA THR A 796 27.70 -6.11 -1.09
C THR A 796 27.74 -7.36 -0.24
N THR A 797 26.60 -7.80 0.24
CA THR A 797 26.45 -9.06 0.97
C THR A 797 26.19 -10.25 0.05
N MET A 798 26.01 -9.98 -1.25
CA MET A 798 25.90 -10.96 -2.31
C MET A 798 27.27 -11.29 -2.90
N ASP A 799 27.32 -12.27 -3.83
CA ASP A 799 28.48 -12.43 -4.71
C ASP A 799 28.65 -11.13 -5.53
N PRO A 800 29.83 -10.49 -5.56
CA PRO A 800 30.03 -9.20 -6.24
C PRO A 800 29.74 -9.23 -7.74
N ASN A 801 29.76 -10.40 -8.37
CA ASN A 801 29.46 -10.58 -9.79
C ASN A 801 28.03 -11.07 -10.04
N TYR A 802 27.17 -11.08 -9.01
CA TYR A 802 25.79 -11.54 -9.12
C TYR A 802 24.80 -10.40 -8.86
N SER A 803 23.74 -10.42 -9.62
CA SER A 803 22.58 -9.54 -9.47
C SER A 803 21.33 -10.38 -9.66
N LEU A 804 20.27 -10.12 -8.91
CA LEU A 804 18.98 -10.71 -9.24
C LEU A 804 18.55 -10.26 -10.64
N PRO A 805 17.84 -11.13 -11.38
CA PRO A 805 17.20 -10.71 -12.62
C PRO A 805 16.23 -9.56 -12.40
N LEU A 806 16.12 -8.62 -13.33
CA LEU A 806 15.27 -7.41 -13.22
C LEU A 806 13.76 -7.71 -13.10
N ASN A 807 13.35 -8.94 -13.37
CA ASN A 807 11.98 -9.41 -13.16
C ASN A 807 11.75 -10.06 -11.79
N VAL A 808 12.74 -10.05 -10.89
CA VAL A 808 12.64 -10.60 -9.53
C VAL A 808 12.89 -9.54 -8.47
N ALA A 809 11.95 -9.38 -7.55
CA ALA A 809 12.11 -8.55 -6.37
C ALA A 809 12.34 -9.40 -5.11
N LEU A 810 13.19 -8.89 -4.21
CA LEU A 810 13.37 -9.38 -2.85
C LEU A 810 12.35 -8.64 -1.95
N LEU A 811 11.21 -9.28 -1.65
CA LEU A 811 10.14 -8.64 -0.85
C LEU A 811 10.41 -8.67 0.64
N THR A 812 11.02 -9.77 1.13
CA THR A 812 11.27 -9.97 2.56
C THR A 812 12.59 -10.68 2.74
N LEU A 813 13.42 -10.12 3.58
CA LEU A 813 14.60 -10.78 4.15
C LEU A 813 14.67 -10.36 5.62
N GLN A 814 14.28 -11.29 6.52
CA GLN A 814 14.07 -10.98 7.93
C GLN A 814 14.47 -12.13 8.82
N GLU A 815 15.24 -11.87 9.86
CA GLU A 815 15.51 -12.84 10.92
C GLU A 815 14.34 -12.88 11.91
N LEU A 816 13.83 -14.08 12.17
CA LEU A 816 12.74 -14.36 13.09
C LEU A 816 13.25 -14.57 14.51
N ASP A 817 12.34 -14.59 15.51
CA ASP A 817 12.69 -14.75 16.93
C ASP A 817 13.39 -16.06 17.28
N ASP A 818 13.20 -17.11 16.47
CA ASP A 818 13.85 -18.43 16.63
C ASP A 818 15.21 -18.53 15.89
N GLY A 819 15.69 -17.44 15.29
CA GLY A 819 16.92 -17.38 14.52
C GLY A 819 16.80 -17.95 13.09
N CYS A 820 15.62 -18.38 12.68
CA CYS A 820 15.33 -18.68 11.28
C CYS A 820 15.22 -17.41 10.46
N VAL A 821 15.37 -17.51 9.13
CA VAL A 821 15.28 -16.36 8.23
C VAL A 821 14.13 -16.56 7.26
N LEU A 822 13.22 -15.60 7.25
CA LEU A 822 12.12 -15.51 6.29
C LEU A 822 12.60 -14.83 5.02
N LEU A 823 12.55 -15.54 3.90
CA LEU A 823 12.87 -15.06 2.57
C LEU A 823 11.64 -15.10 1.68
N ARG A 824 11.31 -13.97 1.02
CA ARG A 824 10.30 -13.91 -0.06
C ARG A 824 10.91 -13.33 -1.32
N LEU A 825 10.77 -14.08 -2.41
CA LEU A 825 11.14 -13.67 -3.77
C LEU A 825 9.88 -13.58 -4.61
N ALA A 826 9.73 -12.50 -5.39
CA ALA A 826 8.58 -12.27 -6.25
C ALA A 826 8.99 -12.04 -7.68
N HIS A 827 8.34 -12.74 -8.60
CA HIS A 827 8.37 -12.38 -10.01
C HIS A 827 7.42 -11.19 -10.26
N LEU A 828 7.90 -10.15 -10.94
CA LEU A 828 7.20 -8.87 -11.05
C LEU A 828 6.21 -8.77 -12.22
N TYR A 829 6.38 -9.56 -13.27
CA TYR A 829 5.65 -9.43 -14.53
C TYR A 829 4.49 -10.42 -14.62
N GLU A 830 3.37 -9.97 -15.22
CA GLU A 830 2.26 -10.83 -15.60
C GLU A 830 2.62 -11.70 -16.82
N ALA A 831 1.93 -12.81 -17.01
CA ALA A 831 2.10 -13.62 -18.21
C ALA A 831 1.74 -12.81 -19.46
N GLY A 832 2.69 -12.72 -20.41
CA GLY A 832 2.51 -12.00 -21.67
C GLY A 832 2.61 -10.47 -21.56
N GLU A 833 2.99 -9.91 -20.40
CA GLU A 833 3.18 -8.46 -20.22
C GLU A 833 4.45 -7.96 -20.96
N ASP A 834 5.50 -8.76 -20.97
CA ASP A 834 6.76 -8.46 -21.67
C ASP A 834 7.35 -9.73 -22.32
N VAL A 835 7.93 -9.59 -23.52
CA VAL A 835 8.45 -10.75 -24.28
C VAL A 835 9.67 -11.39 -23.64
N ASP A 836 10.51 -10.62 -22.95
CA ASP A 836 11.75 -11.10 -22.34
C ASP A 836 11.57 -11.42 -20.85
N TYR A 837 10.78 -10.60 -20.13
CA TYR A 837 10.69 -10.67 -18.68
C TYR A 837 9.49 -11.48 -18.16
N SER A 838 8.44 -11.74 -18.95
CA SER A 838 7.31 -12.60 -18.57
C SER A 838 7.65 -14.09 -18.72
N THR A 839 8.85 -14.50 -18.34
CA THR A 839 9.38 -15.86 -18.51
C THR A 839 9.83 -16.47 -17.18
N LEU A 840 9.95 -17.81 -17.15
CA LEU A 840 10.50 -18.50 -15.99
C LEU A 840 11.92 -18.01 -15.68
N THR A 841 12.16 -17.63 -14.44
CA THR A 841 13.41 -17.01 -14.00
C THR A 841 14.03 -17.79 -12.86
N LYS A 842 15.37 -17.76 -12.76
CA LYS A 842 16.15 -18.49 -11.74
C LYS A 842 16.89 -17.55 -10.81
N VAL A 843 16.87 -17.88 -9.52
CA VAL A 843 17.64 -17.20 -8.47
C VAL A 843 18.58 -18.21 -7.81
N GLU A 844 19.86 -17.89 -7.78
CA GLU A 844 20.91 -18.72 -7.15
C GLU A 844 21.12 -18.27 -5.69
N LEU A 845 20.54 -19.00 -4.73
CA LEU A 845 20.62 -18.62 -3.31
C LEU A 845 22.06 -18.65 -2.75
N LYS A 846 22.94 -19.49 -3.28
CA LYS A 846 24.37 -19.54 -2.91
C LYS A 846 25.09 -18.22 -3.26
N LYS A 847 24.68 -17.55 -4.32
CA LYS A 847 25.22 -16.24 -4.73
C LYS A 847 24.51 -15.09 -4.01
N LEU A 848 23.22 -15.24 -3.72
CA LEU A 848 22.47 -14.27 -2.92
C LEU A 848 23.03 -14.16 -1.48
N PHE A 849 23.46 -15.28 -0.91
CA PHE A 849 24.04 -15.38 0.46
C PHE A 849 25.50 -15.86 0.41
N SER A 850 26.36 -15.17 -0.34
CA SER A 850 27.74 -15.61 -0.58
C SER A 850 28.59 -15.70 0.70
N SER A 851 28.30 -14.88 1.70
CA SER A 851 28.99 -14.85 3.01
C SER A 851 28.43 -15.82 4.05
N LYS A 852 27.32 -16.52 3.76
CA LYS A 852 26.60 -17.39 4.70
C LYS A 852 26.30 -18.75 4.06
N THR A 853 26.38 -19.84 4.86
CA THR A 853 26.05 -21.18 4.38
C THR A 853 24.64 -21.57 4.80
N ILE A 854 23.75 -21.80 3.83
CA ILE A 854 22.40 -22.31 4.07
C ILE A 854 22.47 -23.77 4.48
N LYS A 855 22.04 -24.11 5.70
CA LYS A 855 21.96 -25.47 6.23
C LYS A 855 20.66 -26.17 5.85
N THR A 856 19.54 -25.42 5.94
CA THR A 856 18.22 -25.95 5.58
C THR A 856 17.40 -24.88 4.85
N ILE A 857 16.58 -25.33 3.91
CA ILE A 857 15.59 -24.55 3.19
C ILE A 857 14.25 -25.27 3.24
N ASN A 858 13.21 -24.59 3.66
CA ASN A 858 11.84 -25.09 3.66
C ASN A 858 10.92 -24.10 2.97
N GLU A 859 10.22 -24.55 1.93
CA GLU A 859 9.22 -23.73 1.24
C GLU A 859 7.88 -23.79 1.99
N THR A 860 7.27 -22.63 2.22
CA THR A 860 6.07 -22.48 3.02
C THR A 860 4.95 -21.80 2.25
N SER A 861 3.77 -21.73 2.85
CA SER A 861 2.70 -20.81 2.44
C SER A 861 3.18 -19.36 2.43
N LEU A 862 2.44 -18.46 1.78
CA LEU A 862 2.79 -17.05 1.66
C LEU A 862 3.02 -16.36 3.02
N SER A 863 2.25 -16.69 4.06
CA SER A 863 2.39 -16.16 5.42
C SER A 863 3.32 -16.98 6.33
N ALA A 864 3.99 -17.98 5.80
CA ALA A 864 4.93 -18.85 6.53
C ALA A 864 4.30 -19.64 7.71
N ASN A 865 2.99 -19.87 7.70
CA ASN A 865 2.30 -20.57 8.79
C ASN A 865 2.15 -22.09 8.61
N GLN A 866 2.49 -22.61 7.43
CA GLN A 866 2.47 -24.05 7.10
C GLN A 866 3.43 -24.37 5.95
N ASP A 867 3.87 -25.61 5.87
CA ASP A 867 4.68 -26.09 4.76
C ASP A 867 3.89 -26.05 3.44
N LYS A 868 4.54 -25.68 2.35
CA LYS A 868 3.90 -25.63 1.03
C LYS A 868 3.30 -26.96 0.62
N SER A 869 3.95 -28.05 0.94
CA SER A 869 3.49 -29.43 0.67
C SER A 869 2.26 -29.86 1.48
N ALA A 870 2.00 -29.19 2.62
CA ALA A 870 0.84 -29.46 3.46
C ALA A 870 -0.42 -28.68 3.03
N MET A 871 -0.26 -27.67 2.18
CA MET A 871 -1.37 -26.85 1.70
C MET A 871 -2.33 -27.69 0.85
N LYS A 872 -3.62 -27.58 1.18
CA LYS A 872 -4.70 -28.20 0.41
C LYS A 872 -5.50 -27.11 -0.27
N ARG A 873 -5.95 -27.35 -1.49
CA ARG A 873 -6.86 -26.45 -2.21
C ARG A 873 -8.18 -27.15 -2.41
N THR A 874 -9.26 -26.45 -2.09
CA THR A 874 -10.63 -26.96 -2.29
C THR A 874 -10.99 -26.89 -3.77
N PRO A 875 -11.37 -28.03 -4.41
CA PRO A 875 -11.67 -28.07 -5.84
C PRO A 875 -13.13 -27.61 -6.10
N TRP A 876 -13.32 -26.34 -6.35
CA TRP A 876 -14.63 -25.78 -6.66
C TRP A 876 -15.05 -26.01 -8.12
N LYS A 877 -16.34 -26.28 -8.37
CA LYS A 877 -16.93 -26.44 -9.71
C LYS A 877 -17.40 -25.08 -10.23
N VAL A 878 -17.01 -24.76 -11.47
CA VAL A 878 -17.39 -23.53 -12.18
C VAL A 878 -18.43 -23.83 -13.27
N GLU A 879 -19.41 -22.96 -13.43
CA GLU A 879 -20.39 -23.03 -14.53
C GLU A 879 -19.70 -22.87 -15.89
N GLY A 880 -20.23 -23.52 -16.92
CA GLY A 880 -19.73 -23.43 -18.31
C GLY A 880 -18.50 -24.29 -18.61
N GLY A 881 -17.99 -25.02 -17.62
CA GLY A 881 -16.84 -25.92 -17.79
C GLY A 881 -15.47 -25.23 -17.81
N LYS A 882 -14.42 -26.03 -18.06
CA LYS A 882 -13.05 -25.51 -18.21
C LYS A 882 -12.93 -24.85 -19.59
N GLY A 883 -12.84 -23.51 -19.65
CA GLY A 883 -12.32 -22.83 -20.82
C GLY A 883 -10.90 -23.35 -21.16
N SER A 884 -10.46 -23.24 -22.40
CA SER A 884 -9.08 -23.56 -22.77
C SER A 884 -8.15 -22.60 -22.03
N GLU A 885 -7.49 -23.09 -20.99
CA GLU A 885 -6.54 -22.31 -20.22
C GLU A 885 -5.14 -22.42 -20.83
N SER A 886 -4.44 -21.31 -20.94
CA SER A 886 -3.02 -21.31 -21.20
C SER A 886 -2.29 -22.08 -20.09
N ALA A 887 -1.24 -22.81 -20.43
CA ALA A 887 -0.44 -23.52 -19.44
C ALA A 887 0.16 -22.54 -18.41
N ILE A 888 -0.19 -22.72 -17.14
CA ILE A 888 0.34 -21.90 -16.05
C ILE A 888 1.80 -22.28 -15.84
N VAL A 889 2.69 -21.27 -15.90
CA VAL A 889 4.12 -21.47 -15.66
C VAL A 889 4.41 -21.21 -14.18
N ARG A 890 4.90 -22.24 -13.48
CA ARG A 890 5.36 -22.12 -12.09
C ARG A 890 6.76 -22.71 -11.94
N GLY A 891 7.50 -22.20 -10.96
CA GLY A 891 8.81 -22.75 -10.60
C GLY A 891 8.73 -24.16 -10.04
N ALA A 892 9.71 -25.00 -10.39
CA ALA A 892 9.84 -26.34 -9.83
C ALA A 892 10.17 -26.30 -8.31
N PRO A 893 9.86 -27.36 -7.54
CA PRO A 893 10.31 -27.49 -6.16
C PRO A 893 11.83 -27.29 -6.05
N VAL A 894 12.28 -26.62 -4.98
CA VAL A 894 13.70 -26.33 -4.79
C VAL A 894 14.46 -27.61 -4.40
N ASP A 895 15.52 -27.93 -5.14
CA ASP A 895 16.51 -28.93 -4.74
C ASP A 895 17.40 -28.32 -3.64
N PRO A 896 17.39 -28.88 -2.41
CA PRO A 896 18.20 -28.36 -1.30
C PRO A 896 19.72 -28.41 -1.54
N SER A 897 20.18 -29.22 -2.48
CA SER A 897 21.61 -29.33 -2.83
C SER A 897 22.02 -28.25 -3.84
N ALA A 898 21.18 -27.97 -4.81
CA ALA A 898 21.40 -26.94 -5.82
C ALA A 898 21.20 -25.53 -5.30
N LEU A 899 20.19 -25.32 -4.45
CA LEU A 899 19.77 -24.02 -3.91
C LEU A 899 19.45 -23.00 -5.02
N ILE A 900 18.76 -23.47 -6.07
CA ILE A 900 18.25 -22.64 -7.16
C ILE A 900 16.73 -22.55 -7.02
N VAL A 901 16.22 -21.33 -6.94
CA VAL A 901 14.78 -21.04 -6.92
C VAL A 901 14.33 -20.61 -8.31
N GLU A 902 13.35 -21.31 -8.86
CA GLU A 902 12.67 -20.90 -10.10
C GLU A 902 11.39 -20.15 -9.76
N LEU A 903 11.08 -19.06 -10.50
CA LEU A 903 9.85 -18.29 -10.36
C LEU A 903 9.20 -18.13 -11.74
N GLY A 904 7.95 -18.56 -11.87
CA GLY A 904 7.09 -18.22 -13.00
C GLY A 904 6.53 -16.80 -12.88
N PRO A 905 5.94 -16.25 -13.95
CA PRO A 905 5.30 -14.94 -13.92
C PRO A 905 4.35 -14.78 -12.73
N MET A 906 4.43 -13.62 -12.05
CA MET A 906 3.63 -13.27 -10.87
C MET A 906 3.78 -14.19 -9.65
N GLU A 907 4.67 -15.17 -9.66
CA GLU A 907 4.85 -16.08 -8.54
C GLU A 907 5.58 -15.39 -7.38
N ILE A 908 5.09 -15.59 -6.15
CA ILE A 908 5.80 -15.24 -4.92
C ILE A 908 6.11 -16.54 -4.19
N ARG A 909 7.41 -16.80 -3.95
CA ARG A 909 7.85 -17.97 -3.22
C ARG A 909 8.43 -17.59 -1.87
N THR A 910 8.00 -18.30 -0.84
CA THR A 910 8.31 -18.01 0.57
C THR A 910 9.09 -19.17 1.18
N PHE A 911 10.20 -18.85 1.81
CA PHE A 911 11.11 -19.84 2.38
C PHE A 911 11.48 -19.49 3.82
N ILE A 912 11.63 -20.52 4.65
CA ILE A 912 12.29 -20.45 5.94
C ILE A 912 13.69 -21.09 5.78
N LEU A 913 14.71 -20.30 6.03
CA LEU A 913 16.12 -20.68 5.92
C LEU A 913 16.77 -20.81 7.30
N LYS A 914 17.73 -21.72 7.46
CA LYS A 914 18.68 -21.75 8.58
C LYS A 914 20.11 -21.67 8.05
N PHE A 915 20.90 -20.81 8.68
CA PHE A 915 22.31 -20.61 8.36
C PHE A 915 23.24 -21.28 9.37
#